data_74b629c058feb208cae07e1783248d47
#
_entry.id   74b629c058feb208cae07e1783248d47
#
_cell.length_a   1.000
_cell.length_b   1.000
_cell.length_c   1.000
_cell.angle_alpha   90.00
_cell.angle_beta   90.00
_cell.angle_gamma   90.00
#
_symmetry.space_group_name_H-M   'P 1'
#
loop_
_entity.id
_entity.type
_entity.pdbx_description
1 polymer ?
#
loop_
_entity_poly.entity_id
_entity_poly.type
_entity_poly.pdbx_seq_one_letter_code
_entity_poly.pdbx_strand_id
1 'polypeptide(L)'
;MAKKKLPISGYDYVMPKPDAETIRKSIVYKLIFILGVDPKEATSHQWLNAAMLAARDLIAEDFLKTRRAHIDNSKRMVYYLSMEFLLGRSFVNALINEGVYAEFEEAFKQLGKEFADVCEQEEDPGLGNGGLGRLAACFLDSLATLRIPAMGYGIRYQYGMFKQEIVDGQQVEKPDLWLDQDLAWQFARPNKQYSVRFGGQVLNLGDKKEWQPSEEISAWAYDEIIPGYGGECANPLRLWTAHAGNLFDLADFNRGDYASAVRAQNSDENISRVLYPNDSTDSGRELRLKQEYFLVSASVQDIVARHKCRFPSIRTLADEVAIHLNDTHPVLAIPELMRILIDEEGIAWTEAWNMCCKIFSYTNHTLMSEALETWQVDLMGRLLPRHLDIIFEINAYFLNALRAIGNFDDDFVRRVSIIDETHGRRVRMAWLAVIGSHKVNGVAKIHSDLMTTSIFADFAKVFPERFTNVTNGVTPRRWINIANPGLTKFLDKHLGDEDWRLHLDNLTKLNDKVDDASVQAEFGEVKKAAKERLAKYIETELGIKVNTDALFDIQIKRIHEYKRQALNVMHIVDRYNKILENPDFDWQPRVFIFAGKAASAYYMAKKIIRLINDVAKVINNDTRIRDLIKVVYIPNYSVSLAQIIIPAADLHEQISLAGTEAPGTSNMKFALNGAICMGTLDGANVEILEKVGADNCYIFGNTVEQVEEIRRNGYDPLSYIERDSDLRRVVNQISQGTFSPEEPNRYNDVLQPYGDFYQLMADFRSYIDTQYKADEHYRNVSAWRKSALINIANMGFFSSDRSIADYCRDIWYIKPLSEKELPGRN
;
A
#
# COMPACT_ATOMS: atom_id res chain seq x y z
N MET A 1 -18.55 5.05 40.72
CA MET A 1 -17.70 5.97 41.51
C MET A 1 -16.97 6.88 40.49
N ALA A 2 -17.29 8.17 40.47
CA ALA A 2 -16.62 9.13 39.63
C ALA A 2 -15.11 9.11 39.98
N LYS A 3 -14.25 8.75 39.05
CA LYS A 3 -12.81 8.88 39.23
C LYS A 3 -12.50 10.35 39.49
N LYS A 4 -12.03 10.67 40.70
CA LYS A 4 -11.47 11.99 41.01
C LYS A 4 -10.48 12.36 39.92
N LYS A 5 -10.76 13.41 39.14
CA LYS A 5 -9.73 14.06 38.31
C LYS A 5 -8.61 14.46 39.26
N LEU A 6 -7.46 13.84 39.16
CA LEU A 6 -6.26 14.34 39.80
C LEU A 6 -6.00 15.73 39.21
N PRO A 7 -5.80 16.76 40.04
CA PRO A 7 -5.44 18.06 39.53
C PRO A 7 -4.05 17.96 38.91
N ILE A 8 -3.99 17.94 37.57
CA ILE A 8 -2.74 17.94 36.79
C ILE A 8 -2.29 19.41 36.65
N SER A 9 -2.17 20.14 37.77
CA SER A 9 -1.46 21.41 37.77
C SER A 9 0.04 21.12 37.94
N GLY A 10 0.82 21.47 36.94
CA GLY A 10 2.29 21.31 36.96
C GLY A 10 2.87 20.39 35.88
N TYR A 11 2.02 19.77 35.02
CA TYR A 11 2.46 18.89 33.90
C TYR A 11 2.12 19.47 32.53
N ASP A 12 1.64 20.70 32.43
CA ASP A 12 1.37 21.40 31.20
C ASP A 12 2.68 22.01 30.68
N TYR A 13 3.50 21.15 30.08
CA TYR A 13 4.68 21.58 29.34
C TYR A 13 4.27 21.75 27.87
N VAL A 14 4.28 23.00 27.42
CA VAL A 14 4.07 23.34 26.01
C VAL A 14 5.41 23.81 25.47
N MET A 15 5.95 23.03 24.50
CA MET A 15 7.11 23.51 23.77
C MET A 15 6.67 24.62 22.81
N PRO A 16 7.26 25.84 22.90
CA PRO A 16 7.06 26.82 21.85
C PRO A 16 7.61 26.25 20.51
N LYS A 17 7.05 26.72 19.38
CA LYS A 17 7.61 26.34 18.07
C LYS A 17 9.11 26.65 18.08
N PRO A 18 9.99 25.66 17.96
CA PRO A 18 11.42 25.88 18.14
C PRO A 18 12.01 26.62 16.93
N ASP A 19 12.90 27.56 17.20
CA ASP A 19 13.77 28.16 16.20
C ASP A 19 14.98 27.24 15.89
N ALA A 20 15.73 27.57 14.86
CA ALA A 20 16.87 26.79 14.42
C ALA A 20 17.95 26.59 15.51
N GLU A 21 18.14 27.60 16.40
CA GLU A 21 19.10 27.49 17.49
C GLU A 21 18.65 26.51 18.57
N THR A 22 17.36 26.52 18.92
CA THR A 22 16.77 25.59 19.87
C THR A 22 16.85 24.14 19.32
N ILE A 23 16.54 23.96 18.04
CA ILE A 23 16.64 22.65 17.35
C ILE A 23 18.09 22.18 17.37
N ARG A 24 19.04 23.03 16.99
CA ARG A 24 20.47 22.73 17.01
C ARG A 24 20.95 22.27 18.39
N LYS A 25 20.56 22.98 19.44
CA LYS A 25 20.88 22.60 20.82
C LYS A 25 20.26 21.27 21.21
N SER A 26 19.00 21.03 20.82
CA SER A 26 18.30 19.77 21.07
C SER A 26 18.99 18.60 20.36
N ILE A 27 19.38 18.73 19.08
CA ILE A 27 20.10 17.69 18.33
C ILE A 27 21.42 17.36 19.02
N VAL A 28 22.24 18.39 19.38
CA VAL A 28 23.52 18.17 20.05
C VAL A 28 23.32 17.52 21.43
N TYR A 29 22.28 17.95 22.18
CA TYR A 29 21.91 17.34 23.45
C TYR A 29 21.57 15.84 23.30
N LYS A 30 20.74 15.49 22.29
CA LYS A 30 20.38 14.11 22.01
C LYS A 30 21.60 13.28 21.62
N LEU A 31 22.50 13.84 20.80
CA LEU A 31 23.71 13.16 20.39
C LEU A 31 24.60 12.84 21.59
N ILE A 32 24.88 13.81 22.46
CA ILE A 32 25.78 13.64 23.62
C ILE A 32 25.12 12.81 24.72
N PHE A 33 23.93 13.18 25.18
CA PHE A 33 23.36 12.64 26.41
C PHE A 33 22.42 11.45 26.21
N ILE A 34 21.87 11.25 25.01
CA ILE A 34 21.01 10.11 24.73
C ILE A 34 21.78 9.04 23.95
N LEU A 35 22.54 9.42 22.93
CA LEU A 35 23.30 8.47 22.11
C LEU A 35 24.73 8.24 22.62
N GLY A 36 25.25 9.07 23.52
CA GLY A 36 26.59 8.92 24.10
C GLY A 36 27.73 9.14 23.12
N VAL A 37 27.53 10.01 22.10
CA VAL A 37 28.46 10.22 20.99
C VAL A 37 29.05 11.64 21.02
N ASP A 38 30.39 11.74 20.81
CA ASP A 38 31.03 13.03 20.63
C ASP A 38 30.64 13.61 19.24
N PRO A 39 30.12 14.87 19.17
CA PRO A 39 29.75 15.51 17.92
C PRO A 39 30.84 15.56 16.87
N LYS A 40 32.13 15.54 17.27
CA LYS A 40 33.25 15.54 16.36
C LYS A 40 33.48 14.22 15.64
N GLU A 41 33.04 13.11 16.25
CA GLU A 41 33.25 11.76 15.75
C GLU A 41 31.95 11.15 15.19
N ALA A 42 30.83 11.84 15.33
CA ALA A 42 29.50 11.35 14.95
C ALA A 42 29.37 11.11 13.45
N THR A 43 28.86 9.93 13.09
CA THR A 43 28.50 9.57 11.71
C THR A 43 27.23 10.28 11.26
N SER A 44 26.97 10.34 9.94
CA SER A 44 25.74 10.93 9.40
C SER A 44 24.49 10.22 9.94
N HIS A 45 24.54 8.90 10.13
CA HIS A 45 23.45 8.12 10.74
C HIS A 45 23.20 8.50 12.21
N GLN A 46 24.22 8.73 13.01
CA GLN A 46 24.05 9.19 14.40
C GLN A 46 23.52 10.61 14.47
N TRP A 47 23.89 11.48 13.53
CA TRP A 47 23.28 12.80 13.39
C TRP A 47 21.79 12.72 13.02
N LEU A 48 21.43 11.81 12.11
CA LEU A 48 20.01 11.54 11.79
C LEU A 48 19.25 11.09 13.03
N ASN A 49 19.73 10.09 13.77
CA ASN A 49 19.07 9.59 14.97
C ASN A 49 18.87 10.69 16.02
N ALA A 50 19.85 11.54 16.24
CA ALA A 50 19.73 12.67 17.14
C ALA A 50 18.66 13.67 16.67
N ALA A 51 18.60 13.95 15.35
CA ALA A 51 17.60 14.82 14.75
C ALA A 51 16.18 14.24 14.83
N MET A 52 16.04 12.94 14.55
CA MET A 52 14.76 12.22 14.68
C MET A 52 14.25 12.25 16.13
N LEU A 53 15.13 12.07 17.13
CA LEU A 53 14.79 12.20 18.53
C LEU A 53 14.34 13.63 18.89
N ALA A 54 14.97 14.66 18.30
CA ALA A 54 14.56 16.05 18.53
C ALA A 54 13.20 16.34 17.88
N ALA A 55 12.94 15.87 16.68
CA ALA A 55 11.64 15.98 16.00
C ALA A 55 10.55 15.19 16.75
N ARG A 56 10.88 14.01 17.26
CA ARG A 56 9.94 13.18 18.05
C ARG A 56 9.42 13.88 19.31
N ASP A 57 10.21 14.73 19.93
CA ASP A 57 9.77 15.50 21.11
C ASP A 57 8.55 16.39 20.75
N LEU A 58 8.56 17.01 19.57
CA LEU A 58 7.45 17.85 19.08
C LEU A 58 6.20 17.02 18.81
N ILE A 59 6.37 15.95 18.06
CA ILE A 59 5.27 15.03 17.68
C ILE A 59 4.65 14.36 18.89
N ALA A 60 5.45 14.03 19.91
CA ALA A 60 4.97 13.39 21.14
C ALA A 60 4.03 14.32 21.93
N GLU A 61 4.29 15.63 21.91
CA GLU A 61 3.41 16.62 22.53
C GLU A 61 2.03 16.64 21.84
N ASP A 62 2.01 16.74 20.51
CA ASP A 62 0.75 16.78 19.74
C ASP A 62 -0.02 15.46 19.86
N PHE A 63 0.66 14.33 19.90
CA PHE A 63 0.04 13.03 20.18
C PHE A 63 -0.66 13.01 21.54
N LEU A 64 -0.01 13.54 22.60
CA LEU A 64 -0.62 13.57 23.93
C LEU A 64 -1.82 14.53 23.99
N LYS A 65 -1.75 15.69 23.33
CA LYS A 65 -2.86 16.64 23.18
C LYS A 65 -4.03 15.98 22.44
N THR A 66 -3.76 15.38 21.28
CA THR A 66 -4.76 14.66 20.47
C THR A 66 -5.43 13.56 21.28
N ARG A 67 -4.65 12.74 21.98
CA ARG A 67 -5.18 11.65 22.81
C ARG A 67 -6.09 12.17 23.95
N ARG A 68 -5.71 13.26 24.61
CA ARG A 68 -6.56 13.89 25.64
C ARG A 68 -7.86 14.41 25.03
N ALA A 69 -7.79 15.11 23.90
CA ALA A 69 -8.96 15.61 23.18
C ALA A 69 -9.93 14.48 22.79
N HIS A 70 -9.44 13.35 22.31
CA HIS A 70 -10.27 12.18 22.00
C HIS A 70 -10.99 11.64 23.26
N ILE A 71 -10.30 11.58 24.39
CA ILE A 71 -10.85 11.04 25.64
C ILE A 71 -11.88 12.01 26.22
N ASP A 72 -11.55 13.29 26.30
CA ASP A 72 -12.38 14.30 26.95
C ASP A 72 -13.69 14.56 26.21
N ASN A 73 -13.68 14.43 24.87
CA ASN A 73 -14.85 14.67 24.03
C ASN A 73 -15.61 13.38 23.65
N SER A 74 -15.25 12.23 24.23
CA SER A 74 -15.90 10.93 23.99
C SER A 74 -16.20 10.66 22.52
N LYS A 75 -15.24 10.94 21.63
CA LYS A 75 -15.40 10.79 20.19
C LYS A 75 -15.38 9.30 19.81
N ARG A 76 -16.28 8.94 18.87
CA ARG A 76 -16.20 7.69 18.14
C ARG A 76 -14.86 7.61 17.42
N MET A 77 -14.18 6.45 17.51
CA MET A 77 -12.86 6.25 16.90
C MET A 77 -12.89 5.21 15.80
N VAL A 78 -12.12 5.43 14.74
CA VAL A 78 -11.85 4.39 13.74
C VAL A 78 -10.54 3.68 14.07
N TYR A 79 -10.59 2.34 13.99
CA TYR A 79 -9.44 1.46 14.09
C TYR A 79 -9.23 0.79 12.74
N TYR A 80 -8.11 1.12 12.09
CA TYR A 80 -7.80 0.67 10.74
C TYR A 80 -6.84 -0.51 10.81
N LEU A 81 -7.33 -1.71 10.52
CA LEU A 81 -6.58 -2.96 10.57
C LEU A 81 -6.03 -3.30 9.19
N SER A 82 -4.70 -3.42 9.08
CA SER A 82 -4.03 -3.79 7.84
C SER A 82 -2.82 -4.66 8.08
N MET A 83 -2.59 -5.64 7.19
CA MET A 83 -1.38 -6.46 7.22
C MET A 83 -0.13 -5.68 6.82
N GLU A 84 -0.28 -4.55 6.12
CA GLU A 84 0.84 -3.75 5.67
C GLU A 84 0.59 -2.24 5.77
N PHE A 85 1.66 -1.50 6.09
CA PHE A 85 1.71 -0.04 6.08
C PHE A 85 3.02 0.40 5.40
N LEU A 86 2.96 0.71 4.12
CA LEU A 86 4.13 1.13 3.34
C LEU A 86 4.41 2.63 3.58
N LEU A 87 4.99 2.95 4.73
CA LEU A 87 5.17 4.32 5.20
C LEU A 87 6.19 5.11 4.35
N GLY A 88 7.31 4.49 4.01
CA GLY A 88 8.48 5.20 3.52
C GLY A 88 9.16 5.99 4.63
N ARG A 89 10.20 6.75 4.30
CA ARG A 89 10.93 7.60 5.26
C ARG A 89 9.98 8.56 5.96
N SER A 90 10.08 8.65 7.28
CA SER A 90 9.17 9.40 8.13
C SER A 90 9.72 10.78 8.55
N PHE A 91 11.05 10.96 8.60
CA PHE A 91 11.68 12.15 9.14
C PHE A 91 11.29 13.43 8.39
N VAL A 92 11.57 13.51 7.11
CA VAL A 92 11.24 14.69 6.29
C VAL A 92 9.73 14.94 6.26
N ASN A 93 8.92 13.87 6.18
CA ASN A 93 7.46 13.98 6.23
C ASN A 93 6.98 14.60 7.55
N ALA A 94 7.55 14.17 8.66
CA ALA A 94 7.24 14.69 9.97
C ALA A 94 7.61 16.20 10.09
N LEU A 95 8.80 16.59 9.63
CA LEU A 95 9.24 17.99 9.68
C LEU A 95 8.34 18.91 8.85
N ILE A 96 7.90 18.46 7.69
CA ILE A 96 6.98 19.23 6.83
C ILE A 96 5.61 19.33 7.49
N ASN A 97 5.09 18.23 8.03
CA ASN A 97 3.79 18.23 8.67
C ASN A 97 3.78 19.08 9.95
N GLU A 98 4.88 19.12 10.70
CA GLU A 98 5.08 19.99 11.88
C GLU A 98 5.41 21.45 11.51
N GLY A 99 5.69 21.73 10.23
CA GLY A 99 6.06 23.07 9.75
C GLY A 99 7.39 23.57 10.31
N VAL A 100 8.37 22.67 10.48
CA VAL A 100 9.72 22.97 11.05
C VAL A 100 10.88 22.53 10.14
N TYR A 101 10.59 22.21 8.87
CA TYR A 101 11.62 21.73 7.93
C TYR A 101 12.75 22.75 7.74
N ALA A 102 12.39 24.04 7.54
CA ALA A 102 13.37 25.10 7.31
C ALA A 102 14.25 25.34 8.54
N GLU A 103 13.70 25.24 9.72
CA GLU A 103 14.41 25.40 10.99
C GLU A 103 15.42 24.25 11.23
N PHE A 104 15.07 23.01 10.85
CA PHE A 104 16.00 21.88 10.88
C PHE A 104 17.12 22.04 9.85
N GLU A 105 16.81 22.44 8.63
CA GLU A 105 17.81 22.70 7.58
C GLU A 105 18.81 23.77 8.03
N GLU A 106 18.34 24.90 8.58
CA GLU A 106 19.21 25.97 9.10
C GLU A 106 20.01 25.50 10.33
N ALA A 107 19.42 24.67 11.20
CA ALA A 107 20.16 24.10 12.34
C ALA A 107 21.34 23.22 11.89
N PHE A 108 21.15 22.38 10.85
CA PHE A 108 22.23 21.59 10.28
C PHE A 108 23.29 22.43 9.56
N LYS A 109 22.88 23.48 8.88
CA LYS A 109 23.81 24.44 8.30
C LYS A 109 24.68 25.10 9.36
N GLN A 110 24.11 25.49 10.52
CA GLN A 110 24.87 26.01 11.67
C GLN A 110 25.81 24.95 12.28
N LEU A 111 25.51 23.64 12.12
CA LEU A 111 26.39 22.55 12.53
C LEU A 111 27.47 22.21 11.48
N GLY A 112 27.47 22.90 10.33
CA GLY A 112 28.39 22.64 9.24
C GLY A 112 28.15 21.29 8.55
N LYS A 113 26.91 20.84 8.47
CA LYS A 113 26.50 19.57 7.86
C LYS A 113 25.49 19.82 6.74
N GLU A 114 25.59 19.03 5.67
CA GLU A 114 24.59 19.04 4.61
C GLU A 114 23.35 18.26 5.07
N PHE A 115 22.23 18.94 5.17
CA PHE A 115 20.98 18.36 5.71
C PHE A 115 20.46 17.23 4.83
N ALA A 116 20.55 17.38 3.52
CA ALA A 116 20.14 16.35 2.57
C ALA A 116 20.91 15.03 2.78
N ASP A 117 22.23 15.09 2.98
CA ASP A 117 23.06 13.90 3.20
C ASP A 117 22.70 13.16 4.50
N VAL A 118 22.24 13.91 5.51
CA VAL A 118 21.76 13.33 6.77
C VAL A 118 20.41 12.65 6.55
N CYS A 119 19.47 13.29 5.85
CA CYS A 119 18.15 12.72 5.55
C CYS A 119 18.23 11.44 4.70
N GLU A 120 19.21 11.32 3.82
CA GLU A 120 19.42 10.13 2.99
C GLU A 120 19.83 8.88 3.80
N GLN A 121 20.25 9.03 5.06
CA GLN A 121 20.58 7.90 5.94
C GLN A 121 19.34 7.15 6.46
N GLU A 122 18.14 7.73 6.36
CA GLU A 122 16.90 7.05 6.80
C GLU A 122 16.54 5.94 5.81
N GLU A 123 16.33 4.74 6.33
CA GLU A 123 15.81 3.61 5.54
C GLU A 123 14.28 3.59 5.51
N ASP A 124 13.70 3.02 4.45
CA ASP A 124 12.26 2.79 4.39
C ASP A 124 11.88 1.66 5.35
N PRO A 125 10.89 1.85 6.25
CA PRO A 125 10.43 0.77 7.12
C PRO A 125 9.90 -0.44 6.36
N GLY A 126 10.33 -1.63 6.73
CA GLY A 126 9.94 -2.91 6.14
C GLY A 126 8.52 -3.37 6.53
N LEU A 127 7.54 -2.45 6.52
CA LEU A 127 6.18 -2.68 7.02
C LEU A 127 5.14 -2.85 5.91
N GLY A 128 5.54 -2.86 4.64
CA GLY A 128 4.62 -2.99 3.52
C GLY A 128 5.31 -3.36 2.22
N ASN A 129 4.53 -3.64 1.18
CA ASN A 129 5.03 -4.08 -0.11
C ASN A 129 4.48 -3.27 -1.30
N GLY A 130 3.17 -3.00 -1.33
CA GLY A 130 2.53 -2.50 -2.54
C GLY A 130 1.43 -1.45 -2.32
N GLY A 131 0.47 -1.42 -3.26
CA GLY A 131 -0.60 -0.43 -3.29
C GLY A 131 -1.48 -0.42 -2.03
N LEU A 132 -1.81 -1.59 -1.50
CA LEU A 132 -2.61 -1.74 -0.29
C LEU A 132 -1.93 -1.08 0.93
N GLY A 133 -0.64 -1.39 1.15
CA GLY A 133 0.13 -0.80 2.24
C GLY A 133 0.40 0.69 2.07
N ARG A 134 0.60 1.16 0.82
CA ARG A 134 0.77 2.60 0.59
C ARG A 134 -0.54 3.37 0.77
N LEU A 135 -1.68 2.78 0.38
CA LEU A 135 -2.99 3.36 0.66
C LEU A 135 -3.21 3.56 2.16
N ALA A 136 -2.96 2.50 2.95
CA ALA A 136 -3.04 2.56 4.41
C ALA A 136 -2.17 3.68 4.99
N ALA A 137 -0.94 3.86 4.49
CA ALA A 137 -0.04 4.92 4.90
C ALA A 137 -0.55 6.33 4.51
N CYS A 138 -1.10 6.51 3.30
CA CYS A 138 -1.75 7.77 2.90
C CYS A 138 -2.97 8.08 3.78
N PHE A 139 -3.74 7.07 4.14
CA PHE A 139 -4.92 7.23 5.00
C PHE A 139 -4.53 7.65 6.42
N LEU A 140 -3.44 7.11 6.99
CA LEU A 140 -2.96 7.58 8.31
C LEU A 140 -2.56 9.05 8.28
N ASP A 141 -1.86 9.51 7.25
CA ASP A 141 -1.52 10.93 7.06
C ASP A 141 -2.78 11.80 6.96
N SER A 142 -3.76 11.39 6.13
CA SER A 142 -5.02 12.12 5.97
C SER A 142 -5.91 12.10 7.21
N LEU A 143 -5.96 10.98 7.94
CA LEU A 143 -6.72 10.90 9.20
C LEU A 143 -6.18 11.88 10.24
N ALA A 144 -4.86 12.00 10.37
CA ALA A 144 -4.23 12.96 11.27
C ALA A 144 -4.43 14.40 10.78
N THR A 145 -4.23 14.66 9.48
CA THR A 145 -4.40 16.00 8.88
C THR A 145 -5.83 16.51 9.02
N LEU A 146 -6.82 15.64 8.84
CA LEU A 146 -8.25 15.99 9.01
C LEU A 146 -8.74 15.92 10.46
N ARG A 147 -7.86 15.73 11.43
CA ARG A 147 -8.18 15.64 12.87
C ARG A 147 -9.20 14.55 13.20
N ILE A 148 -9.19 13.44 12.47
CA ILE A 148 -10.07 12.30 12.69
C ILE A 148 -9.53 11.43 13.83
N PRO A 149 -10.36 11.11 14.86
CA PRO A 149 -9.99 10.16 15.89
C PRO A 149 -9.71 8.77 15.33
N ALA A 150 -8.44 8.39 15.22
CA ALA A 150 -8.04 7.17 14.54
C ALA A 150 -6.84 6.47 15.19
N MET A 151 -6.70 5.17 14.88
CA MET A 151 -5.53 4.37 15.21
C MET A 151 -5.35 3.27 14.16
N GLY A 152 -4.14 3.14 13.62
CA GLY A 152 -3.75 2.01 12.79
C GLY A 152 -3.28 0.82 13.63
N TYR A 153 -3.52 -0.40 13.14
CA TYR A 153 -2.96 -1.64 13.71
C TYR A 153 -2.31 -2.48 12.63
N GLY A 154 -1.07 -2.92 12.88
CA GLY A 154 -0.27 -3.74 11.98
C GLY A 154 0.67 -4.68 12.73
N ILE A 155 1.50 -5.40 11.99
CA ILE A 155 2.58 -6.24 12.50
C ILE A 155 3.92 -5.53 12.24
N ARG A 156 4.81 -5.58 13.25
CA ARG A 156 6.18 -5.08 13.18
C ARG A 156 7.10 -6.15 12.62
N TYR A 157 7.15 -6.27 11.29
CA TYR A 157 7.96 -7.29 10.63
C TYR A 157 9.44 -7.03 10.82
N GLN A 158 10.17 -8.06 11.27
CA GLN A 158 11.61 -7.94 11.55
C GLN A 158 12.43 -7.72 10.27
N TYR A 159 12.06 -8.40 9.18
CA TYR A 159 12.80 -8.43 7.92
C TYR A 159 11.98 -7.94 6.72
N GLY A 160 10.90 -7.18 6.97
CA GLY A 160 10.00 -6.75 5.91
C GLY A 160 9.44 -7.90 5.09
N MET A 161 9.22 -7.66 3.78
CA MET A 161 8.95 -8.72 2.82
C MET A 161 10.28 -9.35 2.36
N PHE A 162 11.15 -8.58 1.77
CA PHE A 162 12.56 -8.83 1.44
C PHE A 162 13.20 -7.60 0.79
N LYS A 163 14.52 -7.50 0.83
CA LYS A 163 15.32 -6.62 -0.01
C LYS A 163 15.57 -7.34 -1.34
N GLN A 164 15.28 -6.67 -2.47
CA GLN A 164 15.50 -7.24 -3.80
C GLN A 164 16.87 -6.85 -4.33
N GLU A 165 17.63 -7.85 -4.75
CA GLU A 165 18.83 -7.69 -5.57
C GLU A 165 18.59 -8.29 -6.95
N ILE A 166 19.28 -7.79 -7.97
CA ILE A 166 19.30 -8.39 -9.31
C ILE A 166 20.68 -8.99 -9.56
N VAL A 167 20.76 -10.30 -9.64
CA VAL A 167 22.00 -11.03 -9.92
C VAL A 167 21.78 -11.86 -11.18
N ASP A 168 22.65 -11.67 -12.17
CA ASP A 168 22.53 -12.30 -13.50
C ASP A 168 21.13 -12.12 -14.12
N GLY A 169 20.57 -10.93 -13.97
CA GLY A 169 19.23 -10.58 -14.46
C GLY A 169 18.06 -11.14 -13.64
N GLN A 170 18.31 -11.88 -12.57
CA GLN A 170 17.28 -12.54 -11.75
C GLN A 170 17.08 -11.84 -10.42
N GLN A 171 15.83 -11.86 -9.94
CA GLN A 171 15.53 -11.44 -8.57
C GLN A 171 16.13 -12.40 -7.55
N VAL A 172 16.93 -11.85 -6.64
CA VAL A 172 17.43 -12.53 -5.45
C VAL A 172 16.87 -11.81 -4.22
N GLU A 173 16.34 -12.58 -3.27
CA GLU A 173 15.70 -12.05 -2.07
C GLU A 173 16.67 -12.11 -0.89
N LYS A 174 16.82 -11.00 -0.18
CA LYS A 174 17.64 -10.86 1.02
C LYS A 174 16.77 -10.36 2.19
N PRO A 175 17.12 -10.66 3.43
CA PRO A 175 16.46 -10.02 4.57
C PRO A 175 16.57 -8.50 4.48
N ASP A 176 15.48 -7.82 4.76
CA ASP A 176 15.45 -6.36 4.88
C ASP A 176 15.74 -5.99 6.35
N LEU A 177 16.96 -5.53 6.65
CA LEU A 177 17.45 -5.30 8.00
C LEU A 177 17.10 -3.91 8.56
N TRP A 178 15.96 -3.35 8.18
CA TRP A 178 15.53 -2.00 8.54
C TRP A 178 15.43 -1.74 10.05
N LEU A 179 15.27 -2.79 10.87
CA LEU A 179 15.23 -2.70 12.33
C LEU A 179 16.61 -2.66 13.03
N ASP A 180 17.69 -2.96 12.31
CA ASP A 180 19.05 -2.96 12.87
C ASP A 180 19.56 -1.52 13.11
N GLN A 181 18.85 -0.53 12.63
CA GLN A 181 19.10 0.87 12.89
C GLN A 181 18.30 1.34 14.11
N ASP A 182 18.85 2.26 14.92
CA ASP A 182 18.15 2.83 16.06
C ASP A 182 16.85 3.51 15.65
N LEU A 183 15.71 2.95 16.06
CA LEU A 183 14.40 3.45 15.66
C LEU A 183 13.91 4.56 16.57
N ALA A 184 14.33 5.78 16.28
CA ALA A 184 13.92 6.97 17.02
C ALA A 184 12.40 7.19 17.01
N TRP A 185 11.68 6.75 15.94
CA TRP A 185 10.25 6.99 15.77
C TRP A 185 9.33 6.13 16.63
N GLN A 186 9.79 4.97 17.12
CA GLN A 186 8.93 4.00 17.78
C GLN A 186 9.01 4.10 19.29
N PHE A 187 7.85 4.08 19.94
CA PHE A 187 7.72 3.99 21.38
C PHE A 187 7.35 2.57 21.79
N ALA A 188 8.25 1.85 22.43
CA ALA A 188 7.92 0.57 23.06
C ALA A 188 6.84 0.78 24.13
N ARG A 189 5.84 -0.11 24.18
CA ARG A 189 4.75 -0.08 25.15
C ARG A 189 4.74 -1.35 26.00
N PRO A 190 5.71 -1.54 26.92
CA PRO A 190 5.84 -2.78 27.68
C PRO A 190 4.63 -3.10 28.56
N ASN A 191 3.79 -2.11 28.85
CA ASN A 191 2.53 -2.26 29.58
C ASN A 191 1.33 -2.62 28.67
N LYS A 192 1.55 -2.85 27.38
CA LYS A 192 0.54 -3.26 26.39
C LYS A 192 0.97 -4.57 25.77
N GLN A 193 0.59 -5.64 26.46
CA GLN A 193 0.85 -7.02 26.07
C GLN A 193 -0.46 -7.78 26.09
N TYR A 194 -0.67 -8.62 25.07
CA TYR A 194 -1.85 -9.47 24.97
C TYR A 194 -1.44 -10.89 24.62
N SER A 195 -2.09 -11.88 25.23
CA SER A 195 -1.92 -13.29 24.89
C SER A 195 -2.77 -13.61 23.66
N VAL A 196 -2.11 -14.12 22.62
CA VAL A 196 -2.75 -14.67 21.42
C VAL A 196 -2.69 -16.18 21.48
N ARG A 197 -3.85 -16.83 21.36
CA ARG A 197 -4.05 -18.25 21.63
C ARG A 197 -4.25 -19.03 20.34
N PHE A 198 -3.69 -20.24 20.27
CA PHE A 198 -3.83 -21.13 19.13
C PHE A 198 -4.08 -22.58 19.56
N GLY A 199 -4.68 -23.35 18.65
CA GLY A 199 -4.86 -24.80 18.78
C GLY A 199 -5.78 -25.21 19.92
N GLY A 200 -5.58 -26.43 20.40
CA GLY A 200 -6.34 -27.00 21.52
C GLY A 200 -7.74 -27.47 21.13
N GLN A 201 -8.69 -27.34 22.06
CA GLN A 201 -10.04 -27.85 21.89
C GLN A 201 -11.08 -26.92 22.52
N VAL A 202 -12.32 -27.03 22.06
CA VAL A 202 -13.49 -26.35 22.63
C VAL A 202 -14.28 -27.32 23.47
N LEU A 203 -14.45 -27.00 24.74
CA LEU A 203 -15.28 -27.78 25.67
C LEU A 203 -16.71 -27.21 25.71
N ASN A 204 -17.69 -28.10 25.61
CA ASN A 204 -19.10 -27.75 25.79
C ASN A 204 -19.49 -27.92 27.27
N LEU A 205 -19.72 -26.84 27.98
CA LEU A 205 -20.08 -26.80 29.39
C LEU A 205 -21.53 -26.35 29.58
N GLY A 206 -22.46 -27.13 29.06
CA GLY A 206 -23.87 -26.78 28.99
C GLY A 206 -24.14 -25.65 27.99
N ASP A 207 -24.64 -24.51 28.47
CA ASP A 207 -24.91 -23.33 27.63
C ASP A 207 -23.67 -22.50 27.33
N LYS A 208 -22.50 -22.87 27.86
CA LYS A 208 -21.23 -22.17 27.67
C LYS A 208 -20.24 -23.03 26.89
N LYS A 209 -19.44 -22.39 26.09
CA LYS A 209 -18.27 -23.00 25.43
C LYS A 209 -16.99 -22.40 26.02
N GLU A 210 -16.00 -23.24 26.26
CA GLU A 210 -14.68 -22.84 26.77
C GLU A 210 -13.61 -23.31 25.81
N TRP A 211 -12.81 -22.38 25.31
CA TRP A 211 -11.65 -22.72 24.48
C TRP A 211 -10.45 -22.96 25.37
N GLN A 212 -9.92 -24.19 25.31
CA GLN A 212 -8.65 -24.57 25.93
C GLN A 212 -7.57 -24.59 24.87
N PRO A 213 -6.76 -23.52 24.74
CA PRO A 213 -5.68 -23.45 23.76
C PRO A 213 -4.53 -24.38 24.09
N SER A 214 -3.79 -24.81 23.08
CA SER A 214 -2.54 -25.58 23.25
C SER A 214 -1.29 -24.71 23.13
N GLU A 215 -1.40 -23.49 22.63
CA GLU A 215 -0.29 -22.56 22.40
C GLU A 215 -0.74 -21.14 22.73
N GLU A 216 0.11 -20.37 23.41
CA GLU A 216 -0.10 -18.95 23.71
C GLU A 216 1.15 -18.15 23.37
N ILE A 217 0.99 -17.09 22.58
CA ILE A 217 2.07 -16.22 22.14
C ILE A 217 1.80 -14.80 22.61
N SER A 218 2.79 -14.14 23.18
CA SER A 218 2.67 -12.78 23.67
C SER A 218 2.84 -11.77 22.53
N ALA A 219 1.86 -10.91 22.33
CA ALA A 219 1.93 -9.76 21.41
C ALA A 219 2.34 -8.50 22.18
N TRP A 220 3.47 -7.90 21.80
CA TRP A 220 4.02 -6.69 22.40
C TRP A 220 3.81 -5.49 21.48
N ALA A 221 3.38 -4.37 22.06
CA ALA A 221 3.06 -3.17 21.30
C ALA A 221 4.23 -2.22 21.14
N TYR A 222 4.36 -1.67 19.92
CA TYR A 222 5.18 -0.52 19.57
C TYR A 222 4.29 0.52 18.91
N ASP A 223 4.34 1.77 19.34
CA ASP A 223 3.57 2.86 18.74
C ASP A 223 4.49 3.75 17.91
N GLU A 224 4.15 3.94 16.64
CA GLU A 224 4.70 4.97 15.78
C GLU A 224 3.69 6.10 15.66
N ILE A 225 4.13 7.34 15.81
CA ILE A 225 3.23 8.48 15.84
C ILE A 225 3.23 9.15 14.45
N ILE A 226 2.06 9.30 13.87
CA ILE A 226 1.85 9.90 12.55
C ILE A 226 1.30 11.31 12.74
N PRO A 227 2.10 12.37 12.53
CA PRO A 227 1.63 13.76 12.61
C PRO A 227 0.83 14.14 11.37
N GLY A 228 -0.22 14.90 11.56
CA GLY A 228 -0.97 15.54 10.50
C GLY A 228 -0.32 16.85 10.06
N TYR A 229 -0.62 17.30 8.86
CA TYR A 229 -0.13 18.57 8.32
C TYR A 229 -0.68 19.75 9.13
N GLY A 230 0.22 20.67 9.51
CA GLY A 230 -0.07 21.81 10.38
C GLY A 230 0.29 21.60 11.86
N GLY A 231 0.75 20.38 12.25
CA GLY A 231 1.24 20.11 13.60
C GLY A 231 0.18 20.24 14.70
N GLU A 232 -1.09 19.91 14.41
CA GLU A 232 -2.19 20.08 15.34
C GLU A 232 -2.73 18.75 15.89
N CYS A 233 -2.60 17.68 15.12
CA CYS A 233 -3.11 16.36 15.47
C CYS A 233 -2.09 15.30 15.09
N ALA A 234 -1.94 14.29 15.95
CA ALA A 234 -1.10 13.14 15.67
C ALA A 234 -1.77 11.85 16.13
N ASN A 235 -1.88 10.87 15.23
CA ASN A 235 -2.51 9.59 15.47
C ASN A 235 -1.49 8.46 15.60
N PRO A 236 -1.72 7.42 16.41
CA PRO A 236 -0.81 6.30 16.55
C PRO A 236 -1.04 5.23 15.48
N LEU A 237 0.05 4.66 15.00
CA LEU A 237 0.11 3.35 14.36
C LEU A 237 0.67 2.37 15.40
N ARG A 238 -0.12 1.39 15.84
CA ARG A 238 0.32 0.33 16.74
C ARG A 238 0.76 -0.89 15.97
N LEU A 239 1.98 -1.30 16.22
CA LEU A 239 2.61 -2.45 15.59
C LEU A 239 2.84 -3.54 16.63
N TRP A 240 2.45 -4.76 16.30
CA TRP A 240 2.60 -5.91 17.17
C TRP A 240 3.85 -6.72 16.80
N THR A 241 4.63 -7.10 17.82
CA THR A 241 5.73 -8.06 17.72
C THR A 241 5.38 -9.30 18.48
N ALA A 242 5.54 -10.46 17.88
CA ALA A 242 5.45 -11.73 18.60
C ALA A 242 6.68 -11.91 19.48
N HIS A 243 6.44 -12.23 20.75
CA HIS A 243 7.47 -12.42 21.73
C HIS A 243 7.26 -13.72 22.49
N ALA A 244 8.27 -14.55 22.50
CA ALA A 244 8.20 -15.90 23.05
C ALA A 244 8.26 -15.96 24.59
N GLY A 245 8.35 -14.82 25.26
CA GLY A 245 8.39 -14.78 26.73
C GLY A 245 9.55 -15.60 27.32
N ASN A 246 9.21 -16.59 28.12
CA ASN A 246 10.18 -17.43 28.85
C ASN A 246 10.50 -18.76 28.14
N LEU A 247 10.33 -18.88 26.85
CA LEU A 247 10.51 -20.11 26.06
C LEU A 247 11.99 -20.45 25.77
N PHE A 248 12.93 -19.65 26.24
CA PHE A 248 14.35 -20.01 26.18
C PHE A 248 14.65 -21.14 27.20
N ASP A 249 15.03 -22.31 26.71
CA ASP A 249 15.34 -23.45 27.54
C ASP A 249 16.79 -23.37 28.07
N LEU A 250 16.93 -22.83 29.25
CA LEU A 250 18.24 -22.70 29.90
C LEU A 250 18.86 -24.07 30.21
N ALA A 251 18.06 -25.13 30.42
CA ALA A 251 18.57 -26.45 30.68
C ALA A 251 19.19 -27.09 29.43
N ASP A 252 18.53 -26.94 28.25
CA ASP A 252 19.11 -27.36 26.97
C ASP A 252 20.36 -26.57 26.64
N PHE A 253 20.33 -25.25 26.84
CA PHE A 253 21.50 -24.39 26.64
C PHE A 253 22.71 -24.87 27.50
N ASN A 254 22.49 -25.13 28.78
CA ASN A 254 23.55 -25.59 29.68
C ASN A 254 24.06 -27.00 29.37
N ARG A 255 23.28 -27.81 28.63
CA ARG A 255 23.72 -29.12 28.11
C ARG A 255 24.50 -29.01 26.81
N GLY A 256 24.60 -27.81 26.21
CA GLY A 256 25.27 -27.57 24.94
C GLY A 256 24.37 -27.76 23.71
N ASP A 257 23.07 -28.01 23.90
CA ASP A 257 22.10 -28.07 22.79
C ASP A 257 21.49 -26.70 22.56
N TYR A 258 22.29 -25.82 21.96
CA TYR A 258 21.91 -24.42 21.67
C TYR A 258 20.75 -24.31 20.68
N ALA A 259 20.61 -25.25 19.74
CA ALA A 259 19.54 -25.24 18.77
C ALA A 259 18.18 -25.58 19.41
N SER A 260 18.13 -26.57 20.28
CA SER A 260 16.91 -26.91 21.01
C SER A 260 16.51 -25.82 22.00
N ALA A 261 17.49 -25.18 22.65
CA ALA A 261 17.27 -24.11 23.62
C ALA A 261 16.48 -22.91 23.05
N VAL A 262 16.58 -22.63 21.77
CA VAL A 262 15.88 -21.50 21.08
C VAL A 262 14.77 -21.96 20.16
N ARG A 263 14.48 -23.24 20.01
CA ARG A 263 13.54 -23.78 19.02
C ARG A 263 12.11 -23.26 19.21
N ALA A 264 11.58 -23.33 20.41
CA ALA A 264 10.25 -22.84 20.75
C ALA A 264 10.16 -21.33 20.58
N GLN A 265 11.15 -20.60 21.07
CA GLN A 265 11.26 -19.15 20.89
C GLN A 265 11.22 -18.76 19.40
N ASN A 266 12.04 -19.39 18.58
CA ASN A 266 12.08 -19.12 17.15
C ASN A 266 10.76 -19.44 16.45
N SER A 267 10.05 -20.51 16.87
CA SER A 267 8.74 -20.86 16.32
C SER A 267 7.73 -19.72 16.51
N ASP A 268 7.64 -19.17 17.70
CA ASP A 268 6.67 -18.12 18.04
C ASP A 268 7.02 -16.79 17.39
N GLU A 269 8.30 -16.39 17.41
CA GLU A 269 8.77 -15.14 16.83
C GLU A 269 8.66 -15.12 15.30
N ASN A 270 8.60 -16.29 14.62
CA ASN A 270 8.39 -16.37 13.17
C ASN A 270 7.14 -15.61 12.69
N ILE A 271 6.12 -15.48 13.53
CA ILE A 271 4.88 -14.76 13.22
C ILE A 271 5.15 -13.31 12.78
N SER A 272 6.10 -12.64 13.43
CA SER A 272 6.42 -11.25 13.13
C SER A 272 7.74 -11.06 12.36
N ARG A 273 8.29 -12.11 11.70
CA ARG A 273 9.56 -11.98 10.98
C ARG A 273 9.41 -11.44 9.57
N VAL A 274 8.53 -12.02 8.76
CA VAL A 274 8.45 -11.73 7.31
C VAL A 274 7.01 -11.45 6.89
N LEU A 275 6.81 -10.37 6.15
CA LEU A 275 5.54 -10.05 5.49
C LEU A 275 5.34 -10.98 4.28
N TYR A 276 4.16 -11.59 4.18
CA TYR A 276 3.79 -12.51 3.10
C TYR A 276 4.78 -13.66 2.89
N PRO A 277 4.99 -14.53 3.89
CA PRO A 277 5.81 -15.72 3.71
C PRO A 277 5.26 -16.60 2.58
N ASN A 278 6.15 -17.38 1.96
CA ASN A 278 5.78 -18.29 0.89
C ASN A 278 4.71 -19.30 1.35
N ASP A 279 3.55 -19.31 0.70
CA ASP A 279 2.37 -20.13 1.00
C ASP A 279 2.22 -21.35 0.07
N SER A 280 3.23 -21.66 -0.71
CA SER A 280 3.24 -22.87 -1.53
C SER A 280 3.30 -24.18 -0.70
N THR A 281 3.71 -24.09 0.57
CA THR A 281 3.80 -25.18 1.52
C THR A 281 2.71 -25.10 2.60
N ASP A 282 2.39 -26.24 3.23
CA ASP A 282 1.43 -26.27 4.36
C ASP A 282 1.91 -25.42 5.53
N SER A 283 3.20 -25.46 5.85
CA SER A 283 3.79 -24.63 6.93
C SER A 283 3.71 -23.14 6.61
N GLY A 284 3.89 -22.75 5.35
CA GLY A 284 3.76 -21.36 4.96
C GLY A 284 2.32 -20.87 5.03
N ARG A 285 1.34 -21.69 4.60
CA ARG A 285 -0.09 -21.39 4.77
C ARG A 285 -0.49 -21.27 6.25
N GLU A 286 0.00 -22.19 7.08
CA GLU A 286 -0.22 -22.13 8.52
C GLU A 286 0.34 -20.83 9.13
N LEU A 287 1.57 -20.45 8.77
CA LEU A 287 2.19 -19.22 9.25
C LEU A 287 1.41 -17.98 8.83
N ARG A 288 0.91 -17.91 7.60
CA ARG A 288 0.07 -16.79 7.14
C ARG A 288 -1.23 -16.67 7.94
N LEU A 289 -1.92 -17.77 8.18
CA LEU A 289 -3.13 -17.76 9.01
C LEU A 289 -2.82 -17.35 10.47
N LYS A 290 -1.69 -17.82 11.02
CA LYS A 290 -1.22 -17.37 12.33
C LYS A 290 -0.93 -15.87 12.37
N GLN A 291 -0.31 -15.30 11.32
CA GLN A 291 -0.05 -13.86 11.24
C GLN A 291 -1.34 -13.04 11.24
N GLU A 292 -2.32 -13.43 10.42
CA GLU A 292 -3.61 -12.74 10.34
C GLU A 292 -4.34 -12.75 11.68
N TYR A 293 -4.40 -13.92 12.32
CA TYR A 293 -5.05 -14.02 13.62
C TYR A 293 -4.26 -13.32 14.73
N PHE A 294 -2.93 -13.35 14.69
CA PHE A 294 -2.07 -12.63 15.64
C PHE A 294 -2.35 -11.12 15.62
N LEU A 295 -2.35 -10.52 14.42
CA LEU A 295 -2.73 -9.11 14.23
C LEU A 295 -4.11 -8.82 14.82
N VAL A 296 -5.08 -9.63 14.46
CA VAL A 296 -6.48 -9.44 14.81
C VAL A 296 -6.72 -9.59 16.30
N SER A 297 -6.25 -10.68 16.90
CA SER A 297 -6.49 -10.98 18.31
C SER A 297 -5.89 -9.91 19.24
N ALA A 298 -4.62 -9.54 19.02
CA ALA A 298 -3.97 -8.49 19.79
C ALA A 298 -4.68 -7.13 19.64
N SER A 299 -5.12 -6.79 18.42
CA SER A 299 -5.77 -5.52 18.12
C SER A 299 -7.17 -5.43 18.72
N VAL A 300 -7.98 -6.48 18.57
CA VAL A 300 -9.37 -6.50 19.11
C VAL A 300 -9.34 -6.49 20.64
N GLN A 301 -8.44 -7.24 21.28
CA GLN A 301 -8.23 -7.18 22.73
C GLN A 301 -7.86 -5.77 23.21
N ASP A 302 -6.95 -5.08 22.50
CA ASP A 302 -6.57 -3.69 22.85
C ASP A 302 -7.74 -2.72 22.67
N ILE A 303 -8.52 -2.85 21.60
CA ILE A 303 -9.71 -2.02 21.33
C ILE A 303 -10.73 -2.19 22.45
N VAL A 304 -11.07 -3.43 22.82
CA VAL A 304 -12.00 -3.73 23.91
C VAL A 304 -11.47 -3.20 25.26
N ALA A 305 -10.20 -3.41 25.56
CA ALA A 305 -9.56 -2.90 26.79
C ALA A 305 -9.58 -1.38 26.86
N ARG A 306 -9.32 -0.68 25.73
CA ARG A 306 -9.41 0.79 25.63
C ARG A 306 -10.83 1.29 25.86
N HIS A 307 -11.82 0.61 25.28
CA HIS A 307 -13.24 0.94 25.50
C HIS A 307 -13.63 0.79 26.96
N LYS A 308 -13.30 -0.34 27.59
CA LYS A 308 -13.59 -0.61 29.02
C LYS A 308 -12.92 0.39 29.98
N CYS A 309 -11.79 0.97 29.61
CA CYS A 309 -11.17 2.04 30.40
C CYS A 309 -11.95 3.37 30.36
N ARG A 310 -12.77 3.59 29.31
CA ARG A 310 -13.49 4.86 29.10
C ARG A 310 -14.96 4.74 29.47
N PHE A 311 -15.59 3.62 29.18
CA PHE A 311 -17.04 3.42 29.31
C PHE A 311 -17.36 2.29 30.30
N PRO A 312 -18.42 2.45 31.10
CA PRO A 312 -18.76 1.47 32.12
C PRO A 312 -19.44 0.20 31.57
N SER A 313 -19.92 0.22 30.32
CA SER A 313 -20.63 -0.89 29.70
C SER A 313 -20.01 -1.23 28.36
N ILE A 314 -19.75 -2.52 28.15
CA ILE A 314 -19.29 -3.04 26.84
C ILE A 314 -20.35 -2.88 25.75
N ARG A 315 -21.64 -2.77 26.09
CA ARG A 315 -22.74 -2.60 25.14
C ARG A 315 -22.70 -1.29 24.36
N THR A 316 -21.98 -0.28 24.85
CA THR A 316 -21.77 0.97 24.10
C THR A 316 -20.64 0.87 23.06
N LEU A 317 -19.97 -0.29 22.94
CA LEU A 317 -18.85 -0.48 22.00
C LEU A 317 -19.25 -0.14 20.57
N ALA A 318 -20.44 -0.57 20.14
CA ALA A 318 -20.93 -0.35 18.78
C ALA A 318 -21.21 1.14 18.45
N ASP A 319 -21.43 1.98 19.46
CA ASP A 319 -21.65 3.40 19.27
C ASP A 319 -20.33 4.20 19.22
N GLU A 320 -19.28 3.68 19.88
CA GLU A 320 -18.01 4.39 20.11
C GLU A 320 -16.85 3.91 19.24
N VAL A 321 -17.02 2.75 18.58
CA VAL A 321 -15.96 2.08 17.84
C VAL A 321 -16.40 1.79 16.42
N ALA A 322 -15.53 2.11 15.45
CA ALA A 322 -15.58 1.62 14.08
C ALA A 322 -14.29 0.84 13.79
N ILE A 323 -14.39 -0.38 13.27
CA ILE A 323 -13.24 -1.19 12.86
C ILE A 323 -13.31 -1.36 11.36
N HIS A 324 -12.27 -0.89 10.66
CA HIS A 324 -12.17 -1.03 9.21
C HIS A 324 -11.21 -2.14 8.82
N LEU A 325 -11.70 -3.06 8.00
CA LEU A 325 -10.97 -4.22 7.48
C LEU A 325 -10.37 -3.87 6.12
N ASN A 326 -9.05 -3.73 6.08
CA ASN A 326 -8.32 -3.45 4.85
C ASN A 326 -8.00 -4.77 4.14
N ASP A 327 -8.82 -5.15 3.18
CA ASP A 327 -8.88 -6.45 2.54
C ASP A 327 -9.39 -7.57 3.48
N THR A 328 -9.24 -8.84 3.07
CA THR A 328 -9.71 -10.01 3.83
C THR A 328 -8.74 -10.44 4.94
N HIS A 329 -7.51 -9.97 4.92
CA HIS A 329 -6.48 -10.37 5.89
C HIS A 329 -6.92 -10.20 7.35
N PRO A 330 -7.60 -9.11 7.77
CA PRO A 330 -8.04 -8.94 9.15
C PRO A 330 -9.48 -9.42 9.41
N VAL A 331 -10.13 -10.16 8.53
CA VAL A 331 -11.55 -10.55 8.66
C VAL A 331 -11.83 -11.43 9.87
N LEU A 332 -10.82 -12.18 10.36
CA LEU A 332 -10.93 -12.93 11.62
C LEU A 332 -11.26 -12.04 12.84
N ALA A 333 -11.18 -10.70 12.70
CA ALA A 333 -11.63 -9.75 13.72
C ALA A 333 -13.13 -9.92 14.04
N ILE A 334 -13.96 -10.35 13.07
CA ILE A 334 -15.37 -10.59 13.27
C ILE A 334 -15.60 -11.75 14.26
N PRO A 335 -15.13 -12.97 14.01
CA PRO A 335 -15.30 -14.06 14.97
C PRO A 335 -14.51 -13.86 16.26
N GLU A 336 -13.39 -13.12 16.26
CA GLU A 336 -12.64 -12.81 17.48
C GLU A 336 -13.43 -11.85 18.39
N LEU A 337 -14.03 -10.80 17.85
CA LEU A 337 -14.88 -9.92 18.65
C LEU A 337 -16.12 -10.66 19.16
N MET A 338 -16.74 -11.52 18.35
CA MET A 338 -17.82 -12.39 18.79
C MET A 338 -17.39 -13.28 19.96
N ARG A 339 -16.21 -13.91 19.88
CA ARG A 339 -15.67 -14.74 20.96
C ARG A 339 -15.51 -13.93 22.26
N ILE A 340 -14.89 -12.75 22.18
CA ILE A 340 -14.69 -11.90 23.36
C ILE A 340 -16.04 -11.49 23.96
N LEU A 341 -16.99 -11.03 23.15
CA LEU A 341 -18.30 -10.60 23.62
C LEU A 341 -19.11 -11.74 24.26
N ILE A 342 -19.07 -12.93 23.67
CA ILE A 342 -19.84 -14.09 24.17
C ILE A 342 -19.14 -14.78 25.33
N ASP A 343 -17.88 -15.19 25.11
CA ASP A 343 -17.19 -16.10 26.04
C ASP A 343 -16.58 -15.35 27.23
N GLU A 344 -16.13 -14.10 27.07
CA GLU A 344 -15.49 -13.33 28.13
C GLU A 344 -16.44 -12.28 28.76
N GLU A 345 -17.26 -11.60 27.96
CA GLU A 345 -18.15 -10.53 28.44
C GLU A 345 -19.60 -11.03 28.72
N GLY A 346 -19.93 -12.27 28.35
CA GLY A 346 -21.23 -12.89 28.64
C GLY A 346 -22.41 -12.26 27.90
N ILE A 347 -22.17 -11.64 26.77
CA ILE A 347 -23.21 -11.06 25.90
C ILE A 347 -23.94 -12.18 25.14
N ALA A 348 -25.27 -12.10 25.04
CA ALA A 348 -26.04 -13.07 24.26
C ALA A 348 -25.62 -13.04 22.78
N TRP A 349 -25.61 -14.20 22.13
CA TRP A 349 -25.08 -14.38 20.76
C TRP A 349 -25.67 -13.37 19.75
N THR A 350 -27.01 -13.24 19.73
CA THR A 350 -27.70 -12.34 18.80
C THR A 350 -27.36 -10.86 19.07
N GLU A 351 -27.21 -10.48 20.35
CA GLU A 351 -26.80 -9.13 20.72
C GLU A 351 -25.34 -8.86 20.28
N ALA A 352 -24.43 -9.80 20.54
CA ALA A 352 -23.03 -9.72 20.12
C ALA A 352 -22.93 -9.62 18.59
N TRP A 353 -23.69 -10.42 17.84
CA TRP A 353 -23.72 -10.37 16.39
C TRP A 353 -24.20 -9.00 15.86
N ASN A 354 -25.26 -8.47 16.42
CA ASN A 354 -25.76 -7.14 16.05
C ASN A 354 -24.76 -6.03 16.35
N MET A 355 -24.00 -6.14 17.44
CA MET A 355 -22.90 -5.23 17.76
C MET A 355 -21.79 -5.33 16.71
N CYS A 356 -21.32 -6.54 16.39
CA CYS A 356 -20.29 -6.77 15.38
C CYS A 356 -20.69 -6.18 14.03
N CYS A 357 -21.88 -6.46 13.53
CA CYS A 357 -22.36 -5.93 12.25
C CYS A 357 -22.41 -4.39 12.19
N LYS A 358 -22.54 -3.70 13.32
CA LYS A 358 -22.48 -2.23 13.38
C LYS A 358 -21.06 -1.66 13.46
N ILE A 359 -20.11 -2.46 13.94
CA ILE A 359 -18.73 -2.04 14.18
C ILE A 359 -17.88 -2.18 12.91
N PHE A 360 -18.02 -3.29 12.19
CA PHE A 360 -17.15 -3.63 11.06
C PHE A 360 -17.59 -3.00 9.74
N SER A 361 -16.59 -2.58 8.96
CA SER A 361 -16.70 -2.24 7.56
C SER A 361 -15.51 -2.84 6.79
N TYR A 362 -15.69 -3.14 5.51
CA TYR A 362 -14.74 -3.90 4.70
C TYR A 362 -14.48 -3.21 3.37
N THR A 363 -13.21 -3.09 3.00
CA THR A 363 -12.78 -2.68 1.66
C THR A 363 -12.27 -3.89 0.88
N ASN A 364 -12.86 -4.13 -0.30
CA ASN A 364 -12.38 -5.11 -1.26
C ASN A 364 -11.35 -4.48 -2.21
N HIS A 365 -10.24 -5.18 -2.48
CA HIS A 365 -9.16 -4.70 -3.33
C HIS A 365 -8.93 -5.56 -4.59
N THR A 366 -9.77 -6.56 -4.88
CA THR A 366 -9.61 -7.42 -6.05
C THR A 366 -10.94 -7.84 -6.66
N LEU A 367 -10.94 -7.98 -8.00
CA LEU A 367 -12.06 -8.58 -8.76
C LEU A 367 -11.75 -10.01 -9.20
N MET A 368 -10.52 -10.47 -9.05
CA MET A 368 -10.10 -11.80 -9.46
C MET A 368 -10.58 -12.81 -8.42
N SER A 369 -11.53 -13.66 -8.79
CA SER A 369 -12.12 -14.65 -7.90
C SER A 369 -11.09 -15.61 -7.31
N GLU A 370 -10.07 -15.97 -8.08
CA GLU A 370 -8.95 -16.81 -7.66
C GLU A 370 -8.02 -16.16 -6.63
N ALA A 371 -8.04 -14.84 -6.54
CA ALA A 371 -7.28 -14.08 -5.55
C ALA A 371 -8.07 -13.82 -4.26
N LEU A 372 -9.36 -14.19 -4.20
CA LEU A 372 -10.15 -14.12 -2.97
C LEU A 372 -9.69 -15.19 -1.99
N GLU A 373 -9.33 -14.74 -0.80
CA GLU A 373 -8.73 -15.59 0.23
C GLU A 373 -9.71 -16.65 0.74
N THR A 374 -9.22 -17.88 0.82
CA THR A 374 -9.95 -19.00 1.40
C THR A 374 -9.04 -19.86 2.27
N TRP A 375 -9.54 -20.34 3.42
CA TRP A 375 -8.80 -21.22 4.32
C TRP A 375 -9.46 -22.60 4.41
N GLN A 376 -8.62 -23.65 4.38
CA GLN A 376 -9.12 -25.01 4.61
C GLN A 376 -9.76 -25.12 6.00
N VAL A 377 -10.94 -25.73 6.08
CA VAL A 377 -11.66 -25.94 7.33
C VAL A 377 -10.82 -26.72 8.33
N ASP A 378 -10.08 -27.75 7.88
CA ASP A 378 -9.22 -28.56 8.75
C ASP A 378 -8.05 -27.76 9.33
N LEU A 379 -7.41 -26.90 8.53
CA LEU A 379 -6.35 -26.01 9.01
C LEU A 379 -6.90 -25.02 10.04
N MET A 380 -8.00 -24.34 9.72
CA MET A 380 -8.63 -23.40 10.63
C MET A 380 -9.13 -24.07 11.91
N GLY A 381 -9.72 -25.26 11.81
CA GLY A 381 -10.19 -26.03 12.96
C GLY A 381 -9.07 -26.48 13.89
N ARG A 382 -7.91 -26.81 13.33
CA ARG A 382 -6.71 -27.16 14.12
C ARG A 382 -6.10 -25.97 14.84
N LEU A 383 -6.03 -24.81 14.18
CA LEU A 383 -5.40 -23.60 14.74
C LEU A 383 -6.37 -22.75 15.57
N LEU A 384 -7.61 -22.62 15.15
CA LEU A 384 -8.62 -21.70 15.67
C LEU A 384 -9.97 -22.39 15.87
N PRO A 385 -10.05 -23.46 16.67
CA PRO A 385 -11.26 -24.28 16.77
C PRO A 385 -12.49 -23.49 17.22
N ARG A 386 -12.33 -22.54 18.15
CA ARG A 386 -13.47 -21.72 18.62
C ARG A 386 -13.95 -20.73 17.57
N HIS A 387 -13.03 -20.15 16.80
CA HIS A 387 -13.38 -19.22 15.72
C HIS A 387 -14.10 -19.93 14.58
N LEU A 388 -13.64 -21.12 14.22
CA LEU A 388 -14.34 -21.95 13.23
C LEU A 388 -15.77 -22.29 13.67
N ASP A 389 -15.95 -22.64 14.94
CA ASP A 389 -17.25 -22.91 15.54
C ASP A 389 -18.17 -21.67 15.42
N ILE A 390 -17.67 -20.48 15.75
CA ILE A 390 -18.40 -19.22 15.59
C ILE A 390 -18.72 -18.93 14.11
N ILE A 391 -17.79 -19.19 13.20
CA ILE A 391 -18.01 -19.01 11.75
C ILE A 391 -19.14 -19.93 11.26
N PHE A 392 -19.19 -21.18 11.72
CA PHE A 392 -20.30 -22.08 11.42
C PHE A 392 -21.63 -21.57 11.98
N GLU A 393 -21.64 -21.04 13.21
CA GLU A 393 -22.83 -20.43 13.81
C GLU A 393 -23.31 -19.21 13.01
N ILE A 394 -22.41 -18.31 12.61
CA ILE A 394 -22.70 -17.15 11.76
C ILE A 394 -23.29 -17.61 10.43
N ASN A 395 -22.66 -18.58 9.77
CA ASN A 395 -23.14 -19.13 8.50
C ASN A 395 -24.54 -19.72 8.63
N ALA A 396 -24.78 -20.56 9.64
CA ALA A 396 -26.08 -21.15 9.90
C ALA A 396 -27.16 -20.09 10.18
N TYR A 397 -26.86 -19.09 10.99
CA TYR A 397 -27.76 -17.97 11.29
C TYR A 397 -28.14 -17.21 10.01
N PHE A 398 -27.16 -16.86 9.19
CA PHE A 398 -27.39 -16.15 7.94
C PHE A 398 -28.20 -16.97 6.93
N LEU A 399 -27.79 -18.23 6.67
CA LEU A 399 -28.52 -19.09 5.72
C LEU A 399 -29.93 -19.41 6.15
N ASN A 400 -30.20 -19.60 7.45
CA ASN A 400 -31.56 -19.80 7.99
C ASN A 400 -32.44 -18.56 7.81
N ALA A 401 -31.87 -17.36 8.01
CA ALA A 401 -32.57 -16.10 7.74
C ALA A 401 -32.96 -15.97 6.25
N LEU A 402 -32.07 -16.33 5.32
CA LEU A 402 -32.39 -16.35 3.88
C LEU A 402 -33.50 -17.32 3.52
N ARG A 403 -33.45 -18.55 4.07
CA ARG A 403 -34.53 -19.56 3.86
C ARG A 403 -35.86 -19.08 4.41
N ALA A 404 -35.89 -18.41 5.55
CA ALA A 404 -37.08 -17.85 6.15
C ALA A 404 -37.73 -16.74 5.30
N ILE A 405 -36.94 -15.98 4.50
CA ILE A 405 -37.46 -14.99 3.54
C ILE A 405 -38.21 -15.71 2.38
N GLY A 406 -37.77 -16.92 1.99
CA GLY A 406 -38.45 -17.77 1.00
C GLY A 406 -38.30 -17.35 -0.46
N ASN A 407 -37.48 -16.35 -0.77
CA ASN A 407 -37.26 -15.81 -2.13
C ASN A 407 -36.01 -16.37 -2.84
N PHE A 408 -35.25 -17.26 -2.19
CA PHE A 408 -33.96 -17.77 -2.68
C PHE A 408 -34.01 -19.31 -2.70
N ASP A 409 -33.58 -19.90 -3.83
CA ASP A 409 -33.44 -21.34 -3.98
C ASP A 409 -32.19 -21.91 -3.28
N ASP A 410 -32.11 -23.23 -3.18
CA ASP A 410 -30.99 -23.89 -2.50
C ASP A 410 -29.62 -23.64 -3.20
N ASP A 411 -29.63 -23.45 -4.51
CA ASP A 411 -28.40 -23.12 -5.27
C ASP A 411 -27.90 -21.72 -4.93
N PHE A 412 -28.79 -20.75 -4.80
CA PHE A 412 -28.45 -19.41 -4.34
C PHE A 412 -27.91 -19.46 -2.90
N VAL A 413 -28.60 -20.16 -2.00
CA VAL A 413 -28.15 -20.28 -0.60
C VAL A 413 -26.76 -20.92 -0.51
N ARG A 414 -26.45 -21.91 -1.36
CA ARG A 414 -25.14 -22.52 -1.43
C ARG A 414 -24.06 -21.54 -1.91
N ARG A 415 -24.34 -20.69 -2.92
CA ARG A 415 -23.39 -19.72 -3.45
C ARG A 415 -23.02 -18.64 -2.42
N VAL A 416 -23.93 -18.23 -1.56
CA VAL A 416 -23.69 -17.22 -0.51
C VAL A 416 -23.21 -17.80 0.82
N SER A 417 -23.12 -19.13 0.96
CA SER A 417 -22.56 -19.79 2.15
C SER A 417 -21.11 -19.38 2.37
N ILE A 418 -20.73 -19.09 3.63
CA ILE A 418 -19.32 -18.83 4.01
C ILE A 418 -18.47 -20.08 3.76
N ILE A 419 -19.06 -21.27 3.88
CA ILE A 419 -18.36 -22.53 3.68
C ILE A 419 -18.55 -22.99 2.23
N ASP A 420 -17.44 -23.11 1.51
CA ASP A 420 -17.38 -23.76 0.21
C ASP A 420 -17.14 -25.25 0.38
N GLU A 421 -17.99 -26.07 -0.22
CA GLU A 421 -17.92 -27.53 -0.16
C GLU A 421 -17.54 -28.20 -1.51
N THR A 422 -17.29 -27.41 -2.56
CA THR A 422 -17.13 -27.91 -3.92
C THR A 422 -15.79 -28.60 -4.18
N HIS A 423 -14.69 -28.08 -3.56
CA HIS A 423 -13.31 -28.59 -3.76
C HIS A 423 -12.59 -28.78 -2.42
N GLY A 424 -13.14 -29.61 -1.54
CA GLY A 424 -12.73 -29.64 -0.15
C GLY A 424 -13.33 -28.47 0.63
N ARG A 425 -13.61 -28.67 1.90
CA ARG A 425 -14.28 -27.65 2.70
C ARG A 425 -13.35 -26.46 2.98
N ARG A 426 -13.78 -25.27 2.56
CA ARG A 426 -12.99 -24.03 2.73
C ARG A 426 -13.87 -22.91 3.28
N VAL A 427 -13.27 -22.07 4.12
CA VAL A 427 -13.90 -20.82 4.61
C VAL A 427 -13.60 -19.71 3.61
N ARG A 428 -14.63 -19.08 3.06
CA ARG A 428 -14.52 -17.94 2.14
C ARG A 428 -14.47 -16.64 2.93
N MET A 429 -13.28 -16.05 3.06
CA MET A 429 -13.06 -14.90 3.96
C MET A 429 -13.81 -13.65 3.49
N ALA A 430 -13.89 -13.37 2.20
CA ALA A 430 -14.64 -12.24 1.66
C ALA A 430 -16.16 -12.38 1.94
N TRP A 431 -16.73 -13.60 1.93
CA TRP A 431 -18.12 -13.86 2.31
C TRP A 431 -18.39 -13.51 3.77
N LEU A 432 -17.49 -13.95 4.66
CA LEU A 432 -17.55 -13.58 6.07
C LEU A 432 -17.46 -12.06 6.26
N ALA A 433 -16.56 -11.39 5.53
CA ALA A 433 -16.41 -9.94 5.56
C ALA A 433 -17.70 -9.22 5.15
N VAL A 434 -18.30 -9.62 4.02
CA VAL A 434 -19.57 -9.02 3.52
C VAL A 434 -20.71 -9.24 4.50
N ILE A 435 -20.87 -10.45 5.05
CA ILE A 435 -21.96 -10.79 5.97
C ILE A 435 -21.82 -10.03 7.30
N GLY A 436 -20.61 -9.90 7.82
CA GLY A 436 -20.31 -9.28 9.13
C GLY A 436 -20.07 -7.77 9.11
N SER A 437 -20.10 -7.11 7.95
CA SER A 437 -19.87 -5.67 7.82
C SER A 437 -21.14 -4.91 7.44
N HIS A 438 -21.35 -3.71 8.02
CA HIS A 438 -22.49 -2.86 7.63
C HIS A 438 -22.30 -2.15 6.30
N LYS A 439 -21.03 -1.91 5.90
CA LYS A 439 -20.65 -1.34 4.60
C LYS A 439 -19.48 -2.10 4.00
N VAL A 440 -19.55 -2.25 2.68
CA VAL A 440 -18.52 -2.88 1.84
C VAL A 440 -18.25 -1.91 0.70
N ASN A 441 -17.00 -1.46 0.55
CA ASN A 441 -16.67 -0.55 -0.54
C ASN A 441 -15.66 -1.13 -1.51
N GLY A 442 -15.83 -0.75 -2.77
CA GLY A 442 -14.78 -0.82 -3.77
C GLY A 442 -13.93 0.45 -3.75
N VAL A 443 -12.89 0.49 -4.57
CA VAL A 443 -11.81 1.48 -4.51
C VAL A 443 -11.63 2.31 -5.79
N ALA A 444 -12.49 2.09 -6.79
CA ALA A 444 -12.71 2.91 -7.98
C ALA A 444 -14.15 2.69 -8.44
N LYS A 445 -14.72 3.62 -9.23
CA LYS A 445 -16.12 3.53 -9.67
C LYS A 445 -16.38 2.23 -10.44
N ILE A 446 -15.58 1.96 -11.47
CA ILE A 446 -15.71 0.73 -12.27
C ILE A 446 -15.51 -0.54 -11.43
N HIS A 447 -14.57 -0.53 -10.46
CA HIS A 447 -14.36 -1.64 -9.55
C HIS A 447 -15.60 -1.92 -8.69
N SER A 448 -16.21 -0.88 -8.14
CA SER A 448 -17.40 -1.00 -7.29
C SER A 448 -18.61 -1.52 -8.07
N ASP A 449 -18.78 -1.07 -9.31
CA ASP A 449 -19.85 -1.54 -10.19
C ASP A 449 -19.63 -3.02 -10.57
N LEU A 450 -18.43 -3.39 -10.98
CA LEU A 450 -18.07 -4.77 -11.30
C LEU A 450 -18.18 -5.71 -10.07
N MET A 451 -17.80 -5.24 -8.90
CA MET A 451 -17.91 -6.01 -7.65
C MET A 451 -19.36 -6.48 -7.39
N THR A 452 -20.33 -5.61 -7.66
CA THR A 452 -21.77 -5.91 -7.45
C THR A 452 -22.42 -6.70 -8.59
N THR A 453 -21.80 -6.76 -9.76
CA THR A 453 -22.27 -7.51 -10.92
C THR A 453 -21.53 -8.82 -11.17
N SER A 454 -20.39 -9.03 -10.49
CA SER A 454 -19.57 -10.24 -10.60
C SER A 454 -19.42 -10.95 -9.25
N ILE A 455 -18.28 -10.73 -8.54
CA ILE A 455 -17.88 -11.50 -7.35
C ILE A 455 -18.90 -11.46 -6.19
N PHE A 456 -19.62 -10.36 -6.00
CA PHE A 456 -20.63 -10.20 -4.95
C PHE A 456 -22.04 -9.98 -5.50
N ALA A 457 -22.31 -10.36 -6.75
CA ALA A 457 -23.62 -10.18 -7.39
C ALA A 457 -24.78 -10.78 -6.58
N ASP A 458 -24.59 -11.94 -5.98
CA ASP A 458 -25.61 -12.58 -5.15
C ASP A 458 -25.79 -11.83 -3.80
N PHE A 459 -24.71 -11.33 -3.22
CA PHE A 459 -24.79 -10.51 -2.00
C PHE A 459 -25.44 -9.14 -2.25
N ALA A 460 -25.24 -8.56 -3.43
CA ALA A 460 -25.90 -7.30 -3.80
C ALA A 460 -27.43 -7.43 -3.86
N LYS A 461 -27.93 -8.62 -4.18
CA LYS A 461 -29.38 -8.92 -4.13
C LYS A 461 -29.91 -9.03 -2.69
N VAL A 462 -29.06 -9.54 -1.78
CA VAL A 462 -29.43 -9.71 -0.35
C VAL A 462 -29.27 -8.39 0.41
N PHE A 463 -28.23 -7.64 0.12
CA PHE A 463 -27.82 -6.46 0.86
C PHE A 463 -27.52 -5.26 -0.06
N PRO A 464 -28.49 -4.75 -0.83
CA PRO A 464 -28.22 -3.70 -1.82
C PRO A 464 -27.62 -2.42 -1.21
N GLU A 465 -27.97 -2.09 0.03
CA GLU A 465 -27.53 -0.88 0.73
C GLU A 465 -26.11 -0.99 1.34
N ARG A 466 -25.51 -2.19 1.33
CA ARG A 466 -24.17 -2.38 1.91
C ARG A 466 -23.05 -1.91 1.00
N PHE A 467 -23.23 -2.05 -0.31
CA PHE A 467 -22.20 -1.79 -1.29
C PHE A 467 -22.14 -0.31 -1.63
N THR A 468 -20.93 0.23 -1.62
CA THR A 468 -20.64 1.63 -1.93
C THR A 468 -19.29 1.77 -2.63
N ASN A 469 -18.98 2.96 -3.13
CA ASN A 469 -17.70 3.30 -3.71
C ASN A 469 -17.01 4.39 -2.90
N VAL A 470 -15.73 4.17 -2.61
CA VAL A 470 -14.82 5.25 -2.21
C VAL A 470 -13.58 5.13 -3.11
N THR A 471 -13.52 5.95 -4.14
CA THR A 471 -12.34 5.98 -5.02
C THR A 471 -11.10 6.34 -4.21
N ASN A 472 -10.03 5.55 -4.39
CA ASN A 472 -8.78 5.79 -3.71
C ASN A 472 -8.21 7.18 -4.00
N GLY A 473 -7.33 7.63 -3.13
CA GLY A 473 -6.55 8.85 -3.27
C GLY A 473 -5.16 8.71 -2.70
N VAL A 474 -4.35 9.72 -2.92
CA VAL A 474 -2.97 9.80 -2.43
C VAL A 474 -2.75 11.12 -1.70
N THR A 475 -1.85 11.14 -0.71
CA THR A 475 -1.54 12.36 0.02
C THR A 475 -0.64 13.28 -0.81
N PRO A 476 -1.06 14.54 -1.07
CA PRO A 476 -0.24 15.50 -1.81
C PRO A 476 1.02 15.91 -1.05
N ARG A 477 1.01 15.85 0.28
CA ARG A 477 2.16 16.18 1.14
C ARG A 477 3.37 15.30 0.81
N ARG A 478 3.18 14.00 0.64
CA ARG A 478 4.27 13.12 0.21
C ARG A 478 4.52 13.16 -1.30
N TRP A 479 3.46 13.07 -2.11
CA TRP A 479 3.62 12.77 -3.54
C TRP A 479 3.84 13.99 -4.44
N ILE A 480 3.66 15.20 -3.90
CA ILE A 480 4.10 16.47 -4.51
C ILE A 480 5.14 17.13 -3.62
N ASN A 481 4.76 17.51 -2.39
CA ASN A 481 5.57 18.40 -1.55
C ASN A 481 6.95 17.81 -1.22
N ILE A 482 7.03 16.53 -0.82
CA ILE A 482 8.30 15.85 -0.55
C ILE A 482 8.95 15.35 -1.84
N ALA A 483 8.18 14.66 -2.69
CA ALA A 483 8.75 13.98 -3.86
C ALA A 483 9.30 14.96 -4.90
N ASN A 484 8.65 16.14 -5.07
CA ASN A 484 8.95 17.09 -6.12
C ASN A 484 9.01 18.53 -5.60
N PRO A 485 10.08 18.92 -4.88
CA PRO A 485 10.22 20.29 -4.37
C PRO A 485 10.20 21.37 -5.46
N GLY A 486 10.66 21.03 -6.68
CA GLY A 486 10.59 21.93 -7.84
C GLY A 486 9.14 22.23 -8.23
N LEU A 487 8.31 21.19 -8.34
CA LEU A 487 6.87 21.34 -8.63
C LEU A 487 6.15 22.06 -7.48
N THR A 488 6.53 21.79 -6.24
CA THR A 488 5.98 22.50 -5.07
C THR A 488 6.16 24.00 -5.20
N LYS A 489 7.38 24.47 -5.47
CA LYS A 489 7.67 25.90 -5.65
C LYS A 489 6.92 26.48 -6.86
N PHE A 490 6.83 25.72 -7.96
CA PHE A 490 6.07 26.10 -9.14
C PHE A 490 4.58 26.30 -8.81
N LEU A 491 3.96 25.37 -8.09
CA LEU A 491 2.56 25.46 -7.69
C LEU A 491 2.32 26.64 -6.74
N ASP A 492 3.13 26.82 -5.71
CA ASP A 492 3.03 27.94 -4.76
C ASP A 492 3.05 29.28 -5.50
N LYS A 493 3.97 29.44 -6.46
CA LYS A 493 4.08 30.65 -7.27
C LYS A 493 2.85 30.89 -8.16
N HIS A 494 2.39 29.84 -8.85
CA HIS A 494 1.33 30.01 -9.86
C HIS A 494 -0.07 29.96 -9.30
N LEU A 495 -0.29 29.30 -8.17
CA LEU A 495 -1.58 29.31 -7.44
C LEU A 495 -1.71 30.52 -6.51
N GLY A 496 -0.58 31.11 -6.10
CA GLY A 496 -0.52 32.30 -5.25
C GLY A 496 -0.70 32.02 -3.75
N ASP A 497 -0.82 30.77 -3.38
CA ASP A 497 -0.92 30.30 -1.99
C ASP A 497 -0.42 28.86 -1.85
N GLU A 498 -0.30 28.40 -0.60
CA GLU A 498 0.10 27.02 -0.24
C GLU A 498 -1.09 26.12 0.08
N ASP A 499 -2.31 26.61 -0.04
CA ASP A 499 -3.56 25.97 0.44
C ASP A 499 -3.88 24.68 -0.32
N TRP A 500 -3.33 24.49 -1.51
CA TRP A 500 -3.47 23.26 -2.28
C TRP A 500 -2.98 22.00 -1.52
N ARG A 501 -2.13 22.15 -0.50
CA ARG A 501 -1.66 21.03 0.33
C ARG A 501 -2.76 20.41 1.18
N LEU A 502 -3.79 21.20 1.51
CA LEU A 502 -5.00 20.78 2.24
C LEU A 502 -6.22 20.68 1.33
N HIS A 503 -6.28 21.51 0.29
CA HIS A 503 -7.41 21.62 -0.62
C HIS A 503 -6.92 21.36 -2.06
N LEU A 504 -6.68 20.09 -2.39
CA LEU A 504 -6.05 19.70 -3.64
C LEU A 504 -6.86 20.14 -4.89
N ASP A 505 -8.17 20.37 -4.75
CA ASP A 505 -9.01 20.93 -5.81
C ASP A 505 -8.57 22.34 -6.26
N ASN A 506 -7.80 23.07 -5.45
CA ASN A 506 -7.21 24.35 -5.83
C ASN A 506 -6.23 24.25 -7.01
N LEU A 507 -5.71 23.05 -7.33
CA LEU A 507 -4.92 22.81 -8.53
C LEU A 507 -5.67 23.20 -9.81
N THR A 508 -7.00 23.18 -9.81
CA THR A 508 -7.82 23.58 -10.96
C THR A 508 -7.59 25.03 -11.44
N LYS A 509 -7.11 25.91 -10.56
CA LYS A 509 -6.69 27.28 -10.91
C LYS A 509 -5.57 27.29 -11.97
N LEU A 510 -4.80 26.22 -12.08
CA LEU A 510 -3.74 26.08 -13.08
C LEU A 510 -4.29 25.96 -14.51
N ASN A 511 -5.56 25.51 -14.69
CA ASN A 511 -6.18 25.42 -16.02
C ASN A 511 -6.19 26.75 -16.78
N ASP A 512 -6.30 27.89 -16.09
CA ASP A 512 -6.28 29.23 -16.69
C ASP A 512 -4.90 29.62 -17.24
N LYS A 513 -3.85 28.83 -16.94
CA LYS A 513 -2.45 29.13 -17.26
C LYS A 513 -1.78 28.11 -18.18
N VAL A 514 -2.48 27.03 -18.54
CA VAL A 514 -1.89 25.92 -19.31
C VAL A 514 -1.45 26.32 -20.73
N ASP A 515 -2.03 27.38 -21.29
CA ASP A 515 -1.69 27.93 -22.61
C ASP A 515 -0.59 29.02 -22.54
N ASP A 516 -0.17 29.44 -21.34
CA ASP A 516 0.90 30.43 -21.17
C ASP A 516 2.27 29.81 -21.46
N ALA A 517 2.95 30.29 -22.50
CA ALA A 517 4.26 29.79 -22.91
C ALA A 517 5.34 29.93 -21.81
N SER A 518 5.22 30.94 -20.94
CA SER A 518 6.19 31.15 -19.83
C SER A 518 5.96 30.12 -18.72
N VAL A 519 4.72 29.79 -18.41
CA VAL A 519 4.33 28.74 -17.45
C VAL A 519 4.79 27.37 -17.96
N GLN A 520 4.54 27.08 -19.25
CA GLN A 520 5.00 25.84 -19.87
C GLN A 520 6.54 25.73 -19.88
N ALA A 521 7.26 26.82 -20.11
CA ALA A 521 8.73 26.83 -20.08
C ALA A 521 9.25 26.53 -18.66
N GLU A 522 8.71 27.21 -17.66
CA GLU A 522 9.09 27.00 -16.25
C GLU A 522 8.78 25.57 -15.77
N PHE A 523 7.62 25.02 -16.12
CA PHE A 523 7.29 23.62 -15.88
C PHE A 523 8.26 22.66 -16.56
N GLY A 524 8.72 23.00 -17.78
CA GLY A 524 9.74 22.23 -18.50
C GLY A 524 11.05 22.14 -17.74
N GLU A 525 11.49 23.21 -17.07
CA GLU A 525 12.69 23.20 -16.23
C GLU A 525 12.51 22.32 -14.97
N VAL A 526 11.31 22.37 -14.35
CA VAL A 526 10.99 21.48 -13.23
C VAL A 526 11.10 20.00 -13.63
N LYS A 527 10.53 19.65 -14.80
CA LYS A 527 10.56 18.29 -15.34
C LYS A 527 12.00 17.86 -15.68
N LYS A 528 12.77 18.75 -16.31
CA LYS A 528 14.17 18.49 -16.64
C LYS A 528 15.02 18.21 -15.40
N ALA A 529 14.91 19.03 -14.37
CA ALA A 529 15.62 18.81 -13.10
C ALA A 529 15.28 17.46 -12.44
N ALA A 530 14.01 17.04 -12.50
CA ALA A 530 13.59 15.74 -12.00
C ALA A 530 14.21 14.57 -12.82
N LYS A 531 14.25 14.69 -14.15
CA LYS A 531 14.88 13.69 -15.03
C LYS A 531 16.39 13.61 -14.80
N GLU A 532 17.07 14.74 -14.61
CA GLU A 532 18.51 14.78 -14.30
C GLU A 532 18.81 14.11 -12.95
N ARG A 533 17.95 14.32 -11.93
CA ARG A 533 18.07 13.65 -10.63
C ARG A 533 17.96 12.13 -10.78
N LEU A 534 16.99 11.64 -11.54
CA LEU A 534 16.83 10.21 -11.78
C LEU A 534 17.97 9.64 -12.63
N ALA A 535 18.41 10.35 -13.67
CA ALA A 535 19.52 9.94 -14.51
C ALA A 535 20.83 9.80 -13.71
N LYS A 536 21.08 10.73 -12.80
CA LYS A 536 22.22 10.64 -11.87
C LYS A 536 22.13 9.41 -10.97
N TYR A 537 20.96 9.13 -10.42
CA TYR A 537 20.72 7.93 -9.62
C TYR A 537 21.01 6.65 -10.43
N ILE A 538 20.47 6.55 -11.64
CA ILE A 538 20.65 5.40 -12.54
C ILE A 538 22.15 5.23 -12.89
N GLU A 539 22.88 6.32 -13.18
CA GLU A 539 24.30 6.26 -13.47
C GLU A 539 25.12 5.82 -12.25
N THR A 540 24.80 6.37 -11.07
CA THR A 540 25.56 6.07 -9.84
C THR A 540 25.33 4.63 -9.37
N GLU A 541 24.09 4.17 -9.35
CA GLU A 541 23.73 2.85 -8.78
C GLU A 541 23.84 1.71 -9.78
N LEU A 542 23.59 1.98 -11.07
CA LEU A 542 23.50 0.93 -12.09
C LEU A 542 24.58 1.03 -13.17
N GLY A 543 25.36 2.12 -13.20
CA GLY A 543 26.37 2.37 -14.22
C GLY A 543 25.82 2.63 -15.63
N ILE A 544 24.52 2.96 -15.75
CA ILE A 544 23.82 3.16 -17.02
C ILE A 544 23.62 4.65 -17.25
N LYS A 545 24.17 5.16 -18.37
CA LYS A 545 23.89 6.54 -18.81
C LYS A 545 22.61 6.58 -19.61
N VAL A 546 21.74 7.55 -19.31
CA VAL A 546 20.48 7.78 -20.01
C VAL A 546 20.42 9.22 -20.55
N ASN A 547 19.76 9.38 -21.69
CA ASN A 547 19.52 10.68 -22.31
C ASN A 547 18.33 11.37 -21.64
N THR A 548 18.55 12.48 -20.95
CA THR A 548 17.47 13.23 -20.26
C THR A 548 16.53 13.98 -21.19
N ASP A 549 16.86 14.15 -22.48
CA ASP A 549 15.98 14.72 -23.49
C ASP A 549 15.04 13.66 -24.13
N ALA A 550 15.31 12.36 -23.90
CA ALA A 550 14.46 11.28 -24.34
C ALA A 550 13.13 11.26 -23.55
N LEU A 551 12.07 10.69 -24.13
CA LEU A 551 10.84 10.42 -23.39
C LEU A 551 11.09 9.35 -22.33
N PHE A 552 10.82 9.66 -21.07
CA PHE A 552 10.89 8.70 -19.96
C PHE A 552 9.56 7.96 -19.82
N ASP A 553 9.56 6.70 -20.25
CA ASP A 553 8.44 5.77 -20.24
C ASP A 553 8.58 4.80 -19.07
N ILE A 554 7.67 4.89 -18.10
CA ILE A 554 7.89 4.30 -16.77
C ILE A 554 6.77 3.35 -16.36
N GLN A 555 7.15 2.11 -16.01
CA GLN A 555 6.27 1.10 -15.43
C GLN A 555 6.84 0.59 -14.10
N ILE A 556 6.46 1.22 -12.99
CA ILE A 556 6.91 0.85 -11.64
C ILE A 556 5.74 0.36 -10.79
N LYS A 557 5.66 -0.93 -10.61
CA LYS A 557 4.63 -1.65 -9.85
C LYS A 557 5.06 -3.09 -9.60
N ARG A 558 4.40 -3.79 -8.65
CA ARG A 558 4.60 -5.23 -8.45
C ARG A 558 4.61 -5.95 -9.80
N ILE A 559 5.56 -6.85 -9.99
CA ILE A 559 5.59 -7.67 -11.21
C ILE A 559 4.54 -8.77 -11.10
N HIS A 560 3.60 -8.75 -12.05
CA HIS A 560 2.50 -9.69 -12.10
C HIS A 560 1.96 -9.81 -13.53
N GLU A 561 1.53 -10.98 -13.96
CA GLU A 561 1.05 -11.21 -15.34
C GLU A 561 -0.13 -10.29 -15.70
N TYR A 562 -1.09 -10.06 -14.79
CA TYR A 562 -2.25 -9.18 -15.08
C TYR A 562 -1.87 -7.71 -15.30
N LYS A 563 -0.73 -7.25 -14.75
CA LYS A 563 -0.19 -5.89 -14.95
C LYS A 563 0.53 -5.72 -16.30
N ARG A 564 0.72 -6.83 -16.98
CA ARG A 564 1.19 -6.95 -18.37
C ARG A 564 2.53 -6.27 -18.66
N GLN A 565 3.51 -6.35 -17.74
CA GLN A 565 4.87 -5.91 -18.04
C GLN A 565 5.42 -6.62 -19.29
N ALA A 566 5.01 -7.87 -19.55
CA ALA A 566 5.36 -8.58 -20.77
C ALA A 566 4.88 -7.87 -22.03
N LEU A 567 3.69 -7.24 -22.04
CA LEU A 567 3.19 -6.45 -23.18
C LEU A 567 4.09 -5.23 -23.46
N ASN A 568 4.57 -4.56 -22.41
CA ASN A 568 5.54 -3.47 -22.56
C ASN A 568 6.88 -3.97 -23.12
N VAL A 569 7.36 -5.14 -22.67
CA VAL A 569 8.56 -5.76 -23.26
C VAL A 569 8.35 -6.08 -24.73
N MET A 570 7.17 -6.57 -25.11
CA MET A 570 6.83 -6.83 -26.53
C MET A 570 6.88 -5.53 -27.36
N HIS A 571 6.39 -4.41 -26.84
CA HIS A 571 6.51 -3.09 -27.49
C HIS A 571 7.98 -2.67 -27.64
N ILE A 572 8.81 -2.85 -26.61
CA ILE A 572 10.23 -2.51 -26.67
C ILE A 572 10.94 -3.31 -27.77
N VAL A 573 10.64 -4.60 -27.87
CA VAL A 573 11.20 -5.50 -28.90
C VAL A 573 10.71 -5.12 -30.30
N ASP A 574 9.43 -4.79 -30.49
CA ASP A 574 8.90 -4.30 -31.74
C ASP A 574 9.60 -3.01 -32.18
N ARG A 575 9.68 -2.06 -31.26
CA ARG A 575 10.37 -0.77 -31.52
C ARG A 575 11.85 -0.96 -31.87
N TYR A 576 12.55 -1.84 -31.16
CA TYR A 576 13.94 -2.20 -31.49
C TYR A 576 14.04 -2.78 -32.93
N ASN A 577 13.16 -3.68 -33.32
CA ASN A 577 13.11 -4.21 -34.68
C ASN A 577 12.87 -3.13 -35.74
N LYS A 578 11.91 -2.22 -35.50
CA LYS A 578 11.57 -1.13 -36.43
C LYS A 578 12.72 -0.14 -36.60
N ILE A 579 13.47 0.17 -35.55
CA ILE A 579 14.68 1.00 -35.63
C ILE A 579 15.76 0.33 -36.46
N LEU A 580 15.98 -0.99 -36.30
CA LEU A 580 16.94 -1.74 -37.11
C LEU A 580 16.55 -1.79 -38.59
N GLU A 581 15.25 -1.88 -38.90
CA GLU A 581 14.73 -1.87 -40.27
C GLU A 581 14.82 -0.50 -40.94
N ASN A 582 14.64 0.57 -40.19
CA ASN A 582 14.67 1.93 -40.71
C ASN A 582 15.43 2.87 -39.77
N PRO A 583 16.77 2.75 -39.70
CA PRO A 583 17.61 3.49 -38.74
C PRO A 583 17.68 5.00 -39.02
N ASP A 584 17.29 5.45 -40.21
CA ASP A 584 17.32 6.87 -40.62
C ASP A 584 15.96 7.56 -40.45
N PHE A 585 14.94 6.84 -39.99
CA PHE A 585 13.67 7.46 -39.61
C PHE A 585 13.88 8.34 -38.37
N ASP A 586 13.12 9.40 -38.27
CA ASP A 586 13.18 10.33 -37.13
C ASP A 586 12.48 9.71 -35.90
N TRP A 587 13.14 8.73 -35.26
CA TRP A 587 12.66 8.06 -34.07
C TRP A 587 12.71 9.00 -32.85
N GLN A 588 11.59 9.03 -32.07
CA GLN A 588 11.63 9.65 -30.75
C GLN A 588 12.46 8.79 -29.79
N PRO A 589 13.57 9.32 -29.23
CA PRO A 589 14.35 8.59 -28.23
C PRO A 589 13.51 8.29 -26.97
N ARG A 590 13.65 7.05 -26.43
CA ARG A 590 12.94 6.64 -25.21
C ARG A 590 13.84 5.96 -24.19
N VAL A 591 13.59 6.22 -22.92
CA VAL A 591 14.14 5.48 -21.78
C VAL A 591 13.00 4.73 -21.10
N PHE A 592 13.01 3.42 -21.24
CA PHE A 592 12.05 2.53 -20.58
C PHE A 592 12.56 2.16 -19.19
N ILE A 593 11.79 2.48 -18.16
CA ILE A 593 12.18 2.26 -16.77
C ILE A 593 11.19 1.33 -16.09
N PHE A 594 11.70 0.20 -15.63
CA PHE A 594 10.95 -0.76 -14.83
C PHE A 594 11.46 -0.77 -13.40
N ALA A 595 10.57 -1.00 -12.45
CA ALA A 595 10.89 -1.36 -11.09
C ALA A 595 9.70 -2.10 -10.44
N GLY A 596 9.99 -3.00 -9.52
CA GLY A 596 8.96 -3.75 -8.80
C GLY A 596 9.48 -5.08 -8.30
N LYS A 597 8.86 -5.61 -7.25
CA LYS A 597 9.19 -6.91 -6.68
C LYS A 597 8.19 -7.96 -7.20
N ALA A 598 8.67 -9.18 -7.46
CA ALA A 598 7.83 -10.34 -7.67
C ALA A 598 7.64 -11.08 -6.35
N ALA A 599 6.46 -11.65 -6.09
CA ALA A 599 6.27 -12.52 -4.92
C ALA A 599 7.24 -13.71 -4.97
N SER A 600 7.75 -14.14 -3.82
CA SER A 600 8.84 -15.14 -3.73
C SER A 600 8.53 -16.46 -4.43
N ALA A 601 7.27 -16.92 -4.36
CA ALA A 601 6.81 -18.14 -5.01
C ALA A 601 6.37 -17.96 -6.48
N TYR A 602 6.31 -16.72 -6.99
CA TYR A 602 5.73 -16.44 -8.30
C TYR A 602 6.74 -16.61 -9.44
N TYR A 603 6.88 -17.82 -9.92
CA TYR A 603 7.84 -18.21 -10.96
C TYR A 603 7.75 -17.34 -12.21
N MET A 604 6.55 -17.16 -12.80
CA MET A 604 6.37 -16.40 -14.04
C MET A 604 6.76 -14.93 -13.86
N ALA A 605 6.39 -14.30 -12.74
CA ALA A 605 6.78 -12.93 -12.46
C ALA A 605 8.30 -12.75 -12.33
N LYS A 606 8.99 -13.68 -11.67
CA LYS A 606 10.46 -13.69 -11.61
C LYS A 606 11.09 -13.87 -12.99
N LYS A 607 10.48 -14.68 -13.84
CA LYS A 607 10.93 -14.90 -15.21
C LYS A 607 10.74 -13.65 -16.09
N ILE A 608 9.67 -12.90 -15.89
CA ILE A 608 9.45 -11.61 -16.55
C ILE A 608 10.51 -10.59 -16.14
N ILE A 609 10.91 -10.54 -14.85
CA ILE A 609 12.04 -9.70 -14.41
C ILE A 609 13.31 -10.05 -15.17
N ARG A 610 13.62 -11.35 -15.30
CA ARG A 610 14.80 -11.80 -16.03
C ARG A 610 14.71 -11.44 -17.52
N LEU A 611 13.54 -11.58 -18.14
CA LEU A 611 13.32 -11.20 -19.54
C LEU A 611 13.58 -9.70 -19.76
N ILE A 612 13.09 -8.83 -18.87
CA ILE A 612 13.34 -7.39 -18.94
C ILE A 612 14.84 -7.10 -18.92
N ASN A 613 15.59 -7.75 -18.01
CA ASN A 613 17.03 -7.57 -17.88
C ASN A 613 17.83 -8.14 -19.07
N ASP A 614 17.43 -9.30 -19.60
CA ASP A 614 18.08 -9.88 -20.77
C ASP A 614 17.82 -9.06 -22.05
N VAL A 615 16.60 -8.52 -22.22
CA VAL A 615 16.27 -7.56 -23.29
C VAL A 615 17.10 -6.28 -23.13
N ALA A 616 17.18 -5.74 -21.90
CA ALA A 616 18.02 -4.59 -21.61
C ALA A 616 19.49 -4.81 -21.95
N LYS A 617 20.05 -5.98 -21.59
CA LYS A 617 21.43 -6.35 -21.88
C LYS A 617 21.73 -6.35 -23.38
N VAL A 618 20.81 -6.86 -24.21
CA VAL A 618 20.98 -6.88 -25.66
C VAL A 618 20.82 -5.49 -26.25
N ILE A 619 19.72 -4.80 -25.97
CA ILE A 619 19.39 -3.50 -26.58
C ILE A 619 20.35 -2.41 -26.15
N ASN A 620 20.68 -2.30 -24.87
CA ASN A 620 21.55 -1.24 -24.36
C ASN A 620 22.98 -1.31 -24.92
N ASN A 621 23.42 -2.48 -25.40
CA ASN A 621 24.75 -2.68 -25.96
C ASN A 621 24.77 -2.70 -27.50
N ASP A 622 23.62 -2.56 -28.18
CA ASP A 622 23.57 -2.54 -29.63
C ASP A 622 23.79 -1.13 -30.17
N THR A 623 24.99 -0.91 -30.71
CA THR A 623 25.39 0.40 -31.28
C THR A 623 24.60 0.79 -32.54
N ARG A 624 23.92 -0.14 -33.19
CA ARG A 624 23.13 0.13 -34.42
C ARG A 624 21.93 1.01 -34.14
N ILE A 625 21.39 0.97 -32.93
CA ILE A 625 20.22 1.77 -32.53
C ILE A 625 20.58 3.20 -32.05
N ARG A 626 21.88 3.59 -32.03
CA ARG A 626 22.36 4.95 -31.74
C ARG A 626 21.77 5.53 -30.46
N ASP A 627 21.62 4.75 -29.40
CA ASP A 627 21.01 5.15 -28.11
C ASP A 627 19.56 5.66 -28.19
N LEU A 628 18.82 5.30 -29.25
CA LEU A 628 17.40 5.66 -29.40
C LEU A 628 16.49 4.93 -28.38
N ILE A 629 16.96 3.82 -27.81
CA ILE A 629 16.30 3.09 -26.74
C ILE A 629 17.31 2.79 -25.63
N LYS A 630 16.91 3.04 -24.39
CA LYS A 630 17.54 2.47 -23.20
C LYS A 630 16.48 1.76 -22.36
N VAL A 631 16.80 0.59 -21.83
CA VAL A 631 15.94 -0.18 -20.93
C VAL A 631 16.64 -0.29 -19.60
N VAL A 632 15.97 0.12 -18.53
CA VAL A 632 16.51 0.14 -17.17
C VAL A 632 15.57 -0.60 -16.23
N TYR A 633 16.10 -1.54 -15.47
CA TYR A 633 15.40 -2.13 -14.34
C TYR A 633 16.01 -1.63 -13.04
N ILE A 634 15.25 -0.88 -12.24
CA ILE A 634 15.72 -0.36 -10.95
C ILE A 634 15.34 -1.36 -9.87
N PRO A 635 16.32 -2.00 -9.19
CA PRO A 635 16.04 -2.99 -8.15
C PRO A 635 15.51 -2.37 -6.86
N ASN A 636 14.93 -3.21 -6.02
CA ASN A 636 14.47 -2.89 -4.67
C ASN A 636 13.51 -1.70 -4.59
N TYR A 637 12.52 -1.66 -5.49
CA TYR A 637 11.50 -0.62 -5.50
C TYR A 637 10.92 -0.36 -4.09
N SER A 638 10.92 0.91 -3.69
CA SER A 638 10.52 1.40 -2.39
C SER A 638 9.82 2.76 -2.51
N VAL A 639 9.31 3.31 -1.43
CA VAL A 639 8.71 4.67 -1.42
C VAL A 639 9.77 5.73 -1.73
N SER A 640 10.97 5.61 -1.15
CA SER A 640 12.10 6.55 -1.42
C SER A 640 12.45 6.59 -2.90
N LEU A 641 12.55 5.42 -3.54
CA LEU A 641 12.80 5.32 -4.98
C LEU A 641 11.64 5.89 -5.81
N ALA A 642 10.40 5.62 -5.41
CA ALA A 642 9.24 6.19 -6.09
C ALA A 642 9.25 7.72 -6.09
N GLN A 643 9.71 8.36 -5.00
CA GLN A 643 9.84 9.82 -4.88
C GLN A 643 10.88 10.42 -5.84
N ILE A 644 11.83 9.62 -6.31
CA ILE A 644 12.80 10.04 -7.33
C ILE A 644 12.27 9.74 -8.74
N ILE A 645 11.64 8.58 -8.94
CA ILE A 645 11.23 8.09 -10.25
C ILE A 645 9.99 8.82 -10.76
N ILE A 646 8.95 8.98 -9.92
CA ILE A 646 7.64 9.52 -10.33
C ILE A 646 7.74 10.95 -10.91
N PRO A 647 8.46 11.90 -10.28
CA PRO A 647 8.61 13.26 -10.84
C PRO A 647 9.26 13.31 -12.21
N ALA A 648 10.14 12.34 -12.52
CA ALA A 648 10.89 12.29 -13.77
C ALA A 648 10.09 11.71 -14.95
N ALA A 649 8.95 11.08 -14.72
CA ALA A 649 8.17 10.43 -15.78
C ALA A 649 7.56 11.44 -16.74
N ASP A 650 7.66 11.16 -18.05
CA ASP A 650 6.89 11.83 -19.08
C ASP A 650 5.62 11.03 -19.41
N LEU A 651 5.77 9.72 -19.56
CA LEU A 651 4.72 8.74 -19.81
C LEU A 651 4.74 7.66 -18.73
N HIS A 652 3.58 7.18 -18.32
CA HIS A 652 3.51 6.07 -17.37
C HIS A 652 2.53 4.99 -17.81
N GLU A 653 2.91 3.74 -17.58
CA GLU A 653 2.22 2.55 -18.07
C GLU A 653 1.22 1.99 -17.04
N GLN A 654 -0.07 2.01 -17.39
CA GLN A 654 -1.18 1.50 -16.59
C GLN A 654 -1.99 0.50 -17.44
N ILE A 655 -1.30 -0.54 -17.89
CA ILE A 655 -1.68 -1.40 -19.00
C ILE A 655 -2.24 -2.77 -18.58
N SER A 656 -2.81 -2.88 -17.37
CA SER A 656 -3.52 -4.09 -16.94
C SER A 656 -4.63 -4.47 -17.91
N LEU A 657 -5.00 -5.75 -17.95
CA LEU A 657 -6.19 -6.16 -18.70
C LEU A 657 -7.43 -5.52 -18.07
N ALA A 658 -8.31 -4.96 -18.88
CA ALA A 658 -9.52 -4.31 -18.35
C ALA A 658 -10.34 -5.24 -17.45
N GLY A 659 -10.71 -4.74 -16.27
CA GLY A 659 -11.42 -5.49 -15.22
C GLY A 659 -10.52 -6.26 -14.25
N THR A 660 -9.19 -6.05 -14.24
CA THR A 660 -8.28 -6.76 -13.34
C THR A 660 -7.62 -5.88 -12.27
N GLU A 661 -7.28 -4.63 -12.57
CA GLU A 661 -6.72 -3.69 -11.59
C GLU A 661 -7.85 -2.94 -10.88
N ALA A 662 -8.04 -3.16 -9.58
CA ALA A 662 -9.15 -2.55 -8.85
C ALA A 662 -9.11 -1.01 -8.88
N PRO A 663 -8.10 -0.28 -8.33
CA PRO A 663 -7.98 1.16 -8.53
C PRO A 663 -6.74 1.54 -9.35
N GLY A 664 -5.59 0.99 -8.98
CA GLY A 664 -4.30 1.62 -9.21
C GLY A 664 -4.17 2.93 -8.42
N THR A 665 -3.02 3.19 -7.81
CA THR A 665 -2.72 4.48 -7.16
C THR A 665 -1.46 5.12 -7.73
N SER A 666 -0.65 4.37 -8.45
CA SER A 666 0.51 4.93 -9.16
C SER A 666 0.08 5.91 -10.26
N ASN A 667 -1.02 5.63 -10.97
CA ASN A 667 -1.61 6.52 -11.96
C ASN A 667 -1.89 7.93 -11.39
N MET A 668 -2.46 8.01 -10.18
CA MET A 668 -2.73 9.30 -9.51
C MET A 668 -1.44 10.06 -9.18
N LYS A 669 -0.41 9.36 -8.66
CA LYS A 669 0.89 9.95 -8.31
C LYS A 669 1.62 10.50 -9.54
N PHE A 670 1.61 9.75 -10.63
CA PHE A 670 2.22 10.14 -11.89
C PHE A 670 1.52 11.35 -12.51
N ALA A 671 0.18 11.32 -12.58
CA ALA A 671 -0.61 12.43 -13.12
C ALA A 671 -0.44 13.71 -12.28
N LEU A 672 -0.40 13.62 -10.94
CA LEU A 672 -0.08 14.73 -10.05
C LEU A 672 1.31 15.34 -10.30
N ASN A 673 2.24 14.58 -10.88
CA ASN A 673 3.58 15.04 -11.26
C ASN A 673 3.69 15.35 -12.76
N GLY A 674 2.57 15.43 -13.48
CA GLY A 674 2.52 15.82 -14.89
C GLY A 674 3.02 14.76 -15.87
N ALA A 675 2.96 13.47 -15.51
CA ALA A 675 3.15 12.39 -16.46
C ALA A 675 1.82 12.00 -17.10
N ILE A 676 1.83 11.74 -18.42
CA ILE A 676 0.64 11.36 -19.16
C ILE A 676 0.43 9.84 -19.07
N CYS A 677 -0.81 9.40 -18.91
CA CYS A 677 -1.17 8.01 -18.79
C CYS A 677 -1.21 7.31 -20.14
N MET A 678 -0.51 6.18 -20.28
CA MET A 678 -0.74 5.13 -21.27
C MET A 678 -1.45 3.99 -20.56
N GLY A 679 -2.74 3.75 -20.87
CA GLY A 679 -3.51 2.79 -20.08
C GLY A 679 -4.68 2.18 -20.81
N THR A 680 -5.31 1.23 -20.14
CA THR A 680 -6.59 0.61 -20.53
C THR A 680 -7.73 1.25 -19.73
N LEU A 681 -8.98 0.99 -20.14
CA LEU A 681 -10.17 1.37 -19.37
C LEU A 681 -10.34 0.43 -18.17
N ASP A 682 -9.45 0.58 -17.19
CA ASP A 682 -9.39 -0.25 -15.99
C ASP A 682 -9.13 0.61 -14.75
N GLY A 683 -9.68 0.22 -13.61
CA GLY A 683 -9.49 0.90 -12.34
C GLY A 683 -9.73 2.41 -12.39
N ALA A 684 -8.88 3.18 -11.73
CA ALA A 684 -8.99 4.64 -11.68
C ALA A 684 -8.57 5.34 -12.98
N ASN A 685 -8.04 4.63 -14.00
CA ASN A 685 -7.76 5.24 -15.29
C ASN A 685 -9.03 5.82 -15.95
N VAL A 686 -10.17 5.16 -15.72
CA VAL A 686 -11.48 5.65 -16.22
C VAL A 686 -11.81 7.02 -15.65
N GLU A 687 -11.71 7.14 -14.32
CA GLU A 687 -12.00 8.41 -13.62
C GLU A 687 -10.94 9.49 -13.91
N ILE A 688 -9.67 9.10 -14.11
CA ILE A 688 -8.62 10.03 -14.55
C ILE A 688 -8.95 10.57 -15.94
N LEU A 689 -9.29 9.68 -16.89
CA LEU A 689 -9.70 10.07 -18.24
C LEU A 689 -10.88 11.07 -18.23
N GLU A 690 -11.88 10.83 -17.38
CA GLU A 690 -13.02 11.74 -17.20
C GLU A 690 -12.58 13.13 -16.72
N LYS A 691 -11.55 13.21 -15.88
CA LYS A 691 -11.05 14.47 -15.32
C LYS A 691 -10.14 15.25 -16.26
N VAL A 692 -9.28 14.56 -17.01
CA VAL A 692 -8.27 15.21 -17.86
C VAL A 692 -8.72 15.33 -19.32
N GLY A 693 -9.69 14.54 -19.77
CA GLY A 693 -10.15 14.48 -21.16
C GLY A 693 -9.28 13.58 -22.05
N ALA A 694 -9.87 13.12 -23.16
CA ALA A 694 -9.28 12.12 -24.06
C ALA A 694 -7.99 12.60 -24.76
N ASP A 695 -7.82 13.90 -24.95
CA ASP A 695 -6.62 14.47 -25.58
C ASP A 695 -5.38 14.45 -24.67
N ASN A 696 -5.57 14.20 -23.38
CA ASN A 696 -4.53 14.26 -22.34
C ASN A 696 -4.26 12.92 -21.67
N CYS A 697 -4.73 11.82 -22.26
CA CYS A 697 -4.57 10.45 -21.77
C CYS A 697 -4.64 9.48 -22.96
N TYR A 698 -3.74 8.50 -23.02
CA TYR A 698 -3.71 7.49 -24.09
C TYR A 698 -4.42 6.23 -23.64
N ILE A 699 -5.57 5.95 -24.23
CA ILE A 699 -6.33 4.73 -23.96
C ILE A 699 -6.23 3.77 -25.14
N PHE A 700 -6.00 2.50 -24.84
CA PHE A 700 -5.93 1.42 -25.83
C PHE A 700 -6.58 0.12 -25.28
N GLY A 701 -6.68 -0.86 -26.17
CA GLY A 701 -7.10 -2.23 -25.83
C GLY A 701 -8.61 -2.40 -25.68
N ASN A 702 -8.98 -3.61 -25.33
CA ASN A 702 -10.36 -4.04 -25.18
C ASN A 702 -10.98 -3.51 -23.86
N THR A 703 -12.28 -3.18 -23.89
CA THR A 703 -13.06 -2.88 -22.67
C THR A 703 -13.36 -4.15 -21.89
N VAL A 704 -13.90 -4.02 -20.68
CA VAL A 704 -14.30 -5.18 -19.84
C VAL A 704 -15.29 -6.09 -20.59
N GLU A 705 -16.28 -5.49 -21.24
CA GLU A 705 -17.32 -6.21 -22.01
C GLU A 705 -16.69 -6.98 -23.20
N GLN A 706 -15.75 -6.37 -23.91
CA GLN A 706 -15.04 -6.98 -25.03
C GLN A 706 -14.12 -8.12 -24.54
N VAL A 707 -13.43 -7.93 -23.44
CA VAL A 707 -12.62 -9.00 -22.80
C VAL A 707 -13.47 -10.23 -22.48
N GLU A 708 -14.65 -9.99 -21.88
CA GLU A 708 -15.58 -11.08 -21.54
C GLU A 708 -16.22 -11.71 -22.79
N GLU A 709 -16.50 -10.93 -23.82
CA GLU A 709 -17.01 -11.42 -25.11
C GLU A 709 -15.97 -12.33 -25.80
N ILE A 710 -14.72 -11.89 -25.84
CA ILE A 710 -13.60 -12.69 -26.42
C ILE A 710 -13.47 -14.02 -25.67
N ARG A 711 -13.54 -14.01 -24.34
CA ARG A 711 -13.49 -15.23 -23.53
C ARG A 711 -14.66 -16.17 -23.82
N ARG A 712 -15.88 -15.64 -23.86
CA ARG A 712 -17.09 -16.44 -24.14
C ARG A 712 -17.09 -17.07 -25.53
N ASN A 713 -16.55 -16.37 -26.52
CA ASN A 713 -16.49 -16.84 -27.90
C ASN A 713 -15.31 -17.80 -28.17
N GLY A 714 -14.47 -18.03 -27.17
CA GLY A 714 -13.25 -18.86 -27.27
C GLY A 714 -12.08 -18.03 -27.79
N TYR A 715 -11.29 -17.49 -26.88
CA TYR A 715 -10.08 -16.72 -27.22
C TYR A 715 -9.05 -17.60 -27.95
N ASP A 716 -8.66 -17.21 -29.16
CA ASP A 716 -7.61 -17.86 -29.94
C ASP A 716 -6.41 -16.93 -30.17
N PRO A 717 -5.39 -16.94 -29.31
CA PRO A 717 -4.20 -16.11 -29.45
C PRO A 717 -3.42 -16.36 -30.75
N LEU A 718 -3.44 -17.59 -31.28
CA LEU A 718 -2.73 -17.93 -32.52
C LEU A 718 -3.28 -17.13 -33.71
N SER A 719 -4.60 -16.90 -33.77
CA SER A 719 -5.21 -16.11 -34.83
C SER A 719 -4.70 -14.68 -34.88
N TYR A 720 -4.38 -14.06 -33.71
CA TYR A 720 -3.76 -12.73 -33.64
C TYR A 720 -2.32 -12.74 -34.13
N ILE A 721 -1.53 -13.76 -33.72
CA ILE A 721 -0.14 -13.94 -34.13
C ILE A 721 -0.06 -14.19 -35.65
N GLU A 722 -0.99 -14.93 -36.23
CA GLU A 722 -1.00 -15.23 -37.69
C GLU A 722 -1.33 -13.99 -38.53
N ARG A 723 -2.20 -13.13 -38.05
CA ARG A 723 -2.65 -11.92 -38.76
C ARG A 723 -1.67 -10.75 -38.67
N ASP A 724 -0.81 -10.75 -37.65
CA ASP A 724 0.12 -9.65 -37.36
C ASP A 724 1.58 -10.14 -37.45
N SER A 725 2.28 -9.69 -38.50
CA SER A 725 3.67 -10.08 -38.76
C SER A 725 4.65 -9.56 -37.70
N ASP A 726 4.38 -8.36 -37.14
CA ASP A 726 5.23 -7.75 -36.11
C ASP A 726 5.07 -8.53 -34.80
N LEU A 727 3.82 -8.82 -34.40
CA LEU A 727 3.53 -9.66 -33.24
C LEU A 727 4.18 -11.03 -33.36
N ARG A 728 4.03 -11.68 -34.50
CA ARG A 728 4.66 -13.00 -34.78
C ARG A 728 6.16 -12.94 -34.60
N ARG A 729 6.80 -11.90 -35.13
CA ARG A 729 8.25 -11.71 -35.01
C ARG A 729 8.68 -11.54 -33.57
N VAL A 730 8.00 -10.69 -32.80
CA VAL A 730 8.28 -10.43 -31.39
C VAL A 730 8.14 -11.71 -30.57
N VAL A 731 7.04 -12.45 -30.72
CA VAL A 731 6.80 -13.70 -30.01
C VAL A 731 7.89 -14.73 -30.32
N ASN A 732 8.25 -14.87 -31.60
CA ASN A 732 9.31 -15.80 -32.01
C ASN A 732 10.68 -15.42 -31.46
N GLN A 733 11.05 -14.14 -31.49
CA GLN A 733 12.33 -13.67 -30.97
C GLN A 733 12.49 -13.93 -29.47
N ILE A 734 11.43 -13.68 -28.70
CA ILE A 734 11.45 -13.91 -27.24
C ILE A 734 11.49 -15.41 -26.96
N SER A 735 10.62 -16.20 -27.60
CA SER A 735 10.49 -17.63 -27.29
C SER A 735 11.64 -18.49 -27.84
N GLN A 736 12.33 -18.03 -28.89
CA GLN A 736 13.45 -18.77 -29.53
C GLN A 736 14.84 -18.30 -29.09
N GLY A 737 14.93 -17.43 -28.07
CA GLY A 737 16.17 -17.07 -27.41
C GLY A 737 17.00 -15.97 -28.06
N THR A 738 16.41 -15.08 -28.86
CA THR A 738 17.13 -13.89 -29.38
C THR A 738 17.77 -13.07 -28.26
N PHE A 739 17.08 -12.96 -27.12
CA PHE A 739 17.54 -12.24 -25.93
C PHE A 739 18.22 -13.13 -24.88
N SER A 740 18.29 -14.44 -25.12
CA SER A 740 18.97 -15.41 -24.25
C SER A 740 19.72 -16.47 -25.07
N PRO A 741 20.74 -16.07 -25.87
CA PRO A 741 21.40 -16.98 -26.79
C PRO A 741 22.11 -18.15 -26.12
N GLU A 742 22.53 -17.96 -24.85
CA GLU A 742 23.15 -19.05 -24.06
C GLU A 742 22.13 -20.16 -23.69
N GLU A 743 20.82 -19.81 -23.62
CA GLU A 743 19.72 -20.70 -23.26
C GLU A 743 18.49 -20.38 -24.12
N PRO A 744 18.44 -20.82 -25.40
CA PRO A 744 17.39 -20.38 -26.33
C PRO A 744 15.96 -20.67 -25.91
N ASN A 745 15.73 -21.69 -25.09
CA ASN A 745 14.39 -22.07 -24.61
C ASN A 745 13.99 -21.38 -23.32
N ARG A 746 14.79 -20.45 -22.80
CA ARG A 746 14.56 -19.80 -21.49
C ARG A 746 13.17 -19.18 -21.37
N TYR A 747 12.64 -18.59 -22.43
CA TYR A 747 11.40 -17.82 -22.44
C TYR A 747 10.30 -18.47 -23.30
N ASN A 748 10.41 -19.76 -23.63
CA ASN A 748 9.42 -20.45 -24.44
C ASN A 748 8.03 -20.57 -23.79
N ASP A 749 7.94 -20.40 -22.47
CA ASP A 749 6.72 -20.45 -21.67
C ASP A 749 6.13 -19.06 -21.31
N VAL A 750 6.87 -17.96 -21.52
CA VAL A 750 6.42 -16.60 -21.11
C VAL A 750 5.32 -16.06 -22.02
N LEU A 751 5.42 -16.29 -23.34
CA LEU A 751 4.45 -15.86 -24.35
C LEU A 751 3.77 -17.04 -25.06
N GLN A 752 3.51 -18.14 -24.31
CA GLN A 752 2.79 -19.26 -24.89
C GLN A 752 1.35 -18.89 -25.27
N PRO A 753 0.92 -19.09 -26.51
CA PRO A 753 -0.41 -18.72 -26.96
C PRO A 753 -1.53 -19.33 -26.09
N TYR A 754 -1.43 -20.60 -25.75
CA TYR A 754 -2.41 -21.30 -24.90
C TYR A 754 -2.44 -20.85 -23.45
N GLY A 755 -1.43 -20.06 -23.02
CA GLY A 755 -1.32 -19.47 -21.67
C GLY A 755 -1.62 -17.98 -21.63
N ASP A 756 -2.03 -17.35 -22.72
CA ASP A 756 -2.31 -15.90 -22.78
C ASP A 756 -3.65 -15.53 -22.12
N PHE A 757 -3.75 -15.85 -20.84
CA PHE A 757 -4.96 -15.58 -20.04
C PHE A 757 -5.29 -14.07 -19.97
N TYR A 758 -4.26 -13.22 -20.01
CA TYR A 758 -4.40 -11.77 -19.92
C TYR A 758 -4.42 -11.06 -21.26
N GLN A 759 -4.70 -11.78 -22.36
CA GLN A 759 -5.00 -11.28 -23.71
C GLN A 759 -3.96 -10.29 -24.26
N LEU A 760 -2.67 -10.57 -24.06
CA LEU A 760 -1.58 -9.74 -24.57
C LEU A 760 -1.64 -9.63 -26.10
N MET A 761 -1.89 -10.76 -26.77
CA MET A 761 -1.93 -10.84 -28.24
C MET A 761 -3.09 -10.03 -28.82
N ALA A 762 -4.25 -10.02 -28.15
CA ALA A 762 -5.43 -9.28 -28.60
C ALA A 762 -5.25 -7.76 -28.53
N ASP A 763 -4.54 -7.27 -27.50
CA ASP A 763 -4.33 -5.83 -27.27
C ASP A 763 -3.05 -5.28 -27.93
N PHE A 764 -2.15 -6.16 -28.41
CA PHE A 764 -0.83 -5.75 -28.90
C PHE A 764 -0.87 -4.66 -29.96
N ARG A 765 -1.65 -4.82 -31.04
CA ARG A 765 -1.69 -3.85 -32.15
C ARG A 765 -2.21 -2.49 -31.67
N SER A 766 -3.31 -2.48 -30.92
CA SER A 766 -3.87 -1.27 -30.35
C SER A 766 -2.86 -0.52 -29.45
N TYR A 767 -2.08 -1.28 -28.66
CA TYR A 767 -1.03 -0.73 -27.83
C TYR A 767 0.10 -0.10 -28.64
N ILE A 768 0.62 -0.80 -29.64
CA ILE A 768 1.68 -0.28 -30.52
C ILE A 768 1.24 1.00 -31.23
N ASP A 769 0.05 0.99 -31.83
CA ASP A 769 -0.48 2.16 -32.57
C ASP A 769 -0.65 3.38 -31.63
N THR A 770 -1.02 3.15 -30.36
CA THR A 770 -1.20 4.21 -29.38
C THR A 770 0.16 4.74 -28.89
N GLN A 771 1.18 3.90 -28.80
CA GLN A 771 2.55 4.31 -28.48
C GLN A 771 3.14 5.26 -29.55
N TYR A 772 2.83 5.03 -30.83
CA TYR A 772 3.23 5.99 -31.88
C TYR A 772 2.57 7.36 -31.75
N LYS A 773 1.29 7.42 -31.34
CA LYS A 773 0.60 8.69 -31.07
C LYS A 773 1.28 9.47 -29.94
N ALA A 774 1.78 8.77 -28.91
CA ALA A 774 2.54 9.40 -27.84
C ALA A 774 3.86 9.98 -28.33
N ASP A 775 4.59 9.30 -29.23
CA ASP A 775 5.80 9.83 -29.87
C ASP A 775 5.53 11.12 -30.65
N GLU A 776 4.49 11.13 -31.49
CA GLU A 776 4.12 12.30 -32.29
C GLU A 776 3.76 13.50 -31.41
N HIS A 777 3.01 13.25 -30.32
CA HIS A 777 2.63 14.31 -29.39
C HIS A 777 3.85 14.85 -28.63
N TYR A 778 4.78 13.99 -28.19
CA TYR A 778 5.98 14.41 -27.44
C TYR A 778 6.89 15.34 -28.24
N ARG A 779 6.95 15.19 -29.57
CA ARG A 779 7.69 16.10 -30.47
C ARG A 779 7.15 17.52 -30.44
N ASN A 780 5.85 17.69 -30.18
CA ASN A 780 5.26 19.00 -29.95
C ASN A 780 5.36 19.38 -28.48
N VAL A 781 6.51 19.92 -28.10
CA VAL A 781 6.86 20.24 -26.71
C VAL A 781 5.79 21.10 -26.00
N SER A 782 5.22 22.09 -26.70
CA SER A 782 4.16 22.95 -26.11
C SER A 782 2.88 22.15 -25.84
N ALA A 783 2.44 21.32 -26.79
CA ALA A 783 1.26 20.49 -26.63
C ALA A 783 1.45 19.46 -25.50
N TRP A 784 2.63 18.83 -25.44
CA TRP A 784 2.95 17.88 -24.36
C TRP A 784 2.92 18.53 -22.98
N ARG A 785 3.58 19.69 -22.82
CA ARG A 785 3.61 20.43 -21.55
C ARG A 785 2.21 20.91 -21.15
N LYS A 786 1.39 21.35 -22.11
CA LYS A 786 -0.01 21.68 -21.88
C LYS A 786 -0.78 20.47 -21.31
N SER A 787 -0.67 19.30 -21.94
CA SER A 787 -1.32 18.08 -21.47
C SER A 787 -0.83 17.66 -20.07
N ALA A 788 0.48 17.80 -19.81
CA ALA A 788 1.05 17.52 -18.49
C ALA A 788 0.47 18.46 -17.40
N LEU A 789 0.36 19.76 -17.69
CA LEU A 789 -0.24 20.73 -16.77
C LEU A 789 -1.73 20.48 -16.56
N ILE A 790 -2.48 20.08 -17.60
CA ILE A 790 -3.89 19.69 -17.48
C ILE A 790 -4.04 18.45 -16.56
N ASN A 791 -3.12 17.47 -16.68
CA ASN A 791 -3.11 16.34 -15.76
C ASN A 791 -2.94 16.80 -14.31
N ILE A 792 -1.94 17.64 -14.00
CA ILE A 792 -1.75 18.18 -12.64
C ILE A 792 -3.01 18.91 -12.16
N ALA A 793 -3.52 19.83 -12.97
CA ALA A 793 -4.63 20.72 -12.60
C ALA A 793 -5.91 19.97 -12.21
N ASN A 794 -6.15 18.80 -12.82
CA ASN A 794 -7.42 18.09 -12.65
C ASN A 794 -7.34 16.86 -11.75
N MET A 795 -6.24 16.69 -10.97
CA MET A 795 -6.06 15.57 -10.04
C MET A 795 -6.59 15.83 -8.63
N GLY A 796 -7.24 16.95 -8.34
CA GLY A 796 -7.76 17.30 -7.01
C GLY A 796 -8.63 16.21 -6.40
N PHE A 797 -9.51 15.60 -7.20
CA PHE A 797 -10.39 14.50 -6.78
C PHE A 797 -9.62 13.29 -6.19
N PHE A 798 -8.38 13.05 -6.62
CA PHE A 798 -7.58 11.90 -6.18
C PHE A 798 -6.76 12.18 -4.91
N SER A 799 -7.21 13.12 -4.08
CA SER A 799 -6.70 13.34 -2.73
C SER A 799 -7.14 12.25 -1.76
N SER A 800 -6.22 11.71 -0.94
CA SER A 800 -6.59 10.83 0.17
C SER A 800 -7.40 11.54 1.25
N ASP A 801 -7.31 12.86 1.35
CA ASP A 801 -8.14 13.66 2.27
C ASP A 801 -9.61 13.60 1.86
N ARG A 802 -9.91 13.71 0.55
CA ARG A 802 -11.26 13.51 0.01
C ARG A 802 -11.73 12.08 0.29
N SER A 803 -10.88 11.06 0.04
CA SER A 803 -11.23 9.66 0.32
C SER A 803 -11.60 9.46 1.79
N ILE A 804 -10.80 9.97 2.73
CA ILE A 804 -11.08 9.88 4.17
C ILE A 804 -12.37 10.63 4.56
N ALA A 805 -12.62 11.79 3.96
CA ALA A 805 -13.87 12.51 4.19
C ALA A 805 -15.09 11.68 3.76
N ASP A 806 -15.00 10.99 2.61
CA ASP A 806 -16.04 10.08 2.13
C ASP A 806 -16.22 8.87 3.07
N TYR A 807 -15.14 8.23 3.52
CA TYR A 807 -15.21 7.17 4.54
C TYR A 807 -15.86 7.63 5.84
N CYS A 808 -15.52 8.82 6.31
CA CYS A 808 -16.08 9.40 7.55
C CYS A 808 -17.58 9.65 7.41
N ARG A 809 -18.04 10.13 6.25
CA ARG A 809 -19.44 10.45 5.97
C ARG A 809 -20.29 9.18 5.75
N ASP A 810 -19.82 8.27 4.89
CA ASP A 810 -20.63 7.22 4.30
C ASP A 810 -20.48 5.84 4.96
N ILE A 811 -19.36 5.62 5.68
CA ILE A 811 -19.00 4.30 6.22
C ILE A 811 -18.78 4.34 7.73
N TRP A 812 -17.91 5.22 8.24
CA TRP A 812 -17.55 5.22 9.66
C TRP A 812 -18.45 6.09 10.54
N TYR A 813 -19.15 7.05 9.94
CA TYR A 813 -20.00 8.02 10.64
C TYR A 813 -19.26 8.77 11.76
N ILE A 814 -18.05 9.25 11.44
CA ILE A 814 -17.15 9.94 12.37
C ILE A 814 -17.02 11.42 11.97
N LYS A 815 -16.96 12.29 12.97
CA LYS A 815 -16.71 13.72 12.80
C LYS A 815 -15.30 14.09 13.26
N PRO A 816 -14.62 15.03 12.57
CA PRO A 816 -13.34 15.57 13.02
C PRO A 816 -13.42 16.20 14.42
N LEU A 817 -12.29 16.29 15.10
CA LEU A 817 -12.13 17.19 16.24
C LEU A 817 -12.20 18.65 15.75
N SER A 818 -13.05 19.44 16.39
CA SER A 818 -13.14 20.88 16.11
C SER A 818 -11.93 21.63 16.71
N GLU A 819 -11.69 22.86 16.27
CA GLU A 819 -10.66 23.74 16.85
C GLU A 819 -10.83 24.01 18.36
N LYS A 820 -12.09 24.00 18.86
CA LYS A 820 -12.35 24.12 20.29
C LYS A 820 -11.97 22.86 21.07
N GLU A 821 -12.09 21.69 20.46
CA GLU A 821 -11.76 20.40 21.08
C GLU A 821 -10.25 20.11 21.02
N LEU A 822 -9.60 20.58 19.97
CA LEU A 822 -8.14 20.46 19.78
C LEU A 822 -7.62 21.80 19.24
N PRO A 823 -7.30 22.77 20.13
CA PRO A 823 -6.76 24.07 19.72
C PRO A 823 -5.39 23.87 19.03
N GLY A 824 -5.19 24.58 17.93
CA GLY A 824 -3.90 24.66 17.26
C GLY A 824 -2.78 25.22 18.14
N ARG A 825 -1.55 25.09 17.70
CA ARG A 825 -0.41 25.78 18.33
C ARG A 825 -0.55 27.28 18.05
N ASN A 826 -0.69 28.11 19.13
CA ASN A 826 -0.65 29.58 19.04
C ASN A 826 0.78 30.05 18.71
#